data_d16a336c4f9f9e89ba4eec9ddf669c8f
#
_entry.id   d16a336c4f9f9e89ba4eec9ddf669c8f
#
_cell.length_a   1.000
_cell.length_b   1.000
_cell.length_c   1.000
_cell.angle_alpha   90.00
_cell.angle_beta   90.00
_cell.angle_gamma   90.00
#
_symmetry.space_group_name_H-M   'P 1'
#
loop_
_entity.id
_entity.type
_entity.pdbx_description
1 polymer ?
#
loop_
_entity_poly.entity_id
_entity_poly.type
_entity_poly.pdbx_seq_one_letter_code
_entity_poly.pdbx_strand_id
1 'polypeptide(L)'
;MPKALLTDIDVNWLQTIAEGWAAPLKGFMREGELLQTIHFNSILVDPHNLTGTKDLYSKKTNMQDFDSVPPKRVSMSVPIVLPCTQYTKDAIEKEIARMEGTNGVASVALVGKHGNFLGVLRNPEIYANRKEEIVSRLFGVIDMGHPYIKHIYTGGDWLIGGEIELVERIRYNDGLDKWRLTAPEVMKQFEDKKADSVFAFQTRNPTHAGHAYLMRTGRDMLLKRGFSNPILWLSPLGGWTKSDDVPLDVRVKQHEAVLADGQLDPKTTVMAIWPAPMIYAGPTEVLFHAKSRRNAGATFFVAGRDPAGMKGSLEAVSHPDDDLYDGDHGRYVLTMSPGQDPMEILQFGKVYYDKRDHVMKDIEMDREDDFISISGSKMRALARAGATPCDVSHGKSIPSDLLGENCIPPGFMVQKGWEIVCDYYQNVESTEWVPYSVINVDPLVAKATRHEGRYGTMEFKLYPLNRNGKRISAWHDIDLWADKAARMVNFVIEIPMYSTAKMEMMKDVPGNPIMQDTKDNAPRYYSYGTPFFNYGLLPQTWENSHHKDPHTGAKGDNDPIDAIEIGDGPLAMGEVVQCRVLGAMELIDEGETDHKIIVIRSTDKHFDRIHSVEDLDKYKPGVIDNLVDWLKNYKTSDGKPVNRLAQEEPTSAAEAMDIIEEVSEFYDDLISGKVELEGKEEDFYLPAQ
;
A
#
# COMPACT_ATOMS: atom_id res chain seq x y z
N MET A 1 23.81 -11.82 -1.78
CA MET A 1 22.93 -10.99 -2.62
C MET A 1 22.06 -10.16 -1.67
N PRO A 2 22.13 -8.83 -1.73
CA PRO A 2 21.30 -7.95 -0.92
C PRO A 2 19.81 -8.17 -1.21
N LYS A 3 18.94 -7.78 -0.27
CA LYS A 3 17.49 -7.94 -0.39
C LYS A 3 16.82 -6.57 -0.48
N ALA A 4 15.90 -6.40 -1.40
CA ALA A 4 14.94 -5.30 -1.43
C ALA A 4 13.58 -5.87 -1.04
N LEU A 5 12.97 -5.27 -0.02
CA LEU A 5 11.65 -5.66 0.45
C LEU A 5 10.60 -4.85 -0.27
N LEU A 6 9.59 -5.55 -0.75
CA LEU A 6 8.54 -4.99 -1.57
C LEU A 6 7.27 -4.83 -0.75
N THR A 7 6.69 -3.64 -0.80
CA THR A 7 5.32 -3.38 -0.38
C THR A 7 4.33 -4.02 -1.35
N ASP A 8 3.05 -4.08 -1.00
CA ASP A 8 2.03 -4.58 -1.93
C ASP A 8 1.95 -3.73 -3.22
N ILE A 9 2.19 -2.41 -3.11
CA ILE A 9 2.26 -1.52 -4.28
C ILE A 9 3.46 -1.88 -5.16
N ASP A 10 4.63 -2.14 -4.57
CA ASP A 10 5.82 -2.55 -5.31
C ASP A 10 5.61 -3.91 -5.99
N VAL A 11 4.92 -4.84 -5.32
CA VAL A 11 4.55 -6.15 -5.91
C VAL A 11 3.57 -5.96 -7.07
N ASN A 12 2.62 -5.04 -6.98
CA ASN A 12 1.72 -4.73 -8.10
C ASN A 12 2.50 -4.15 -9.29
N TRP A 13 3.48 -3.26 -9.04
CA TRP A 13 4.36 -2.75 -10.09
C TRP A 13 5.26 -3.85 -10.67
N LEU A 14 5.85 -4.68 -9.83
CA LEU A 14 6.65 -5.83 -10.25
C LEU A 14 5.84 -6.74 -11.18
N GLN A 15 4.60 -7.08 -10.81
CA GLN A 15 3.69 -7.88 -11.63
C GLN A 15 3.35 -7.16 -12.94
N THR A 16 3.06 -5.87 -12.88
CA THR A 16 2.73 -5.04 -14.05
C THR A 16 3.85 -5.04 -15.09
N ILE A 17 5.11 -4.97 -14.64
CA ILE A 17 6.27 -5.06 -15.53
C ILE A 17 6.42 -6.48 -16.07
N ALA A 18 6.47 -7.47 -15.18
CA ALA A 18 6.79 -8.85 -15.52
C ALA A 18 5.76 -9.49 -16.46
N GLU A 19 4.50 -9.11 -16.36
CA GLU A 19 3.41 -9.63 -17.19
C GLU A 19 3.22 -8.85 -18.51
N GLY A 20 4.10 -7.87 -18.81
CA GLY A 20 4.11 -7.13 -20.07
C GLY A 20 3.17 -5.93 -20.14
N TRP A 21 2.47 -5.59 -19.06
CA TRP A 21 1.55 -4.47 -19.00
C TRP A 21 2.23 -3.10 -19.16
N ALA A 22 3.47 -2.99 -18.65
CA ALA A 22 4.28 -1.78 -18.70
C ALA A 22 5.33 -1.82 -19.85
N ALA A 23 5.18 -2.68 -20.84
CA ALA A 23 6.12 -2.70 -21.95
C ALA A 23 6.32 -1.30 -22.57
N PRO A 24 7.53 -0.87 -22.89
CA PRO A 24 8.73 -1.69 -23.08
C PRO A 24 9.63 -1.84 -21.85
N LEU A 25 9.20 -1.42 -20.64
CA LEU A 25 10.00 -1.58 -19.43
C LEU A 25 10.31 -3.08 -19.19
N LYS A 26 11.56 -3.36 -18.84
CA LYS A 26 12.05 -4.69 -18.45
C LYS A 26 12.28 -4.81 -16.94
N GLY A 27 12.09 -3.73 -16.21
CA GLY A 27 12.28 -3.66 -14.77
C GLY A 27 11.90 -2.29 -14.20
N PHE A 28 12.29 -2.05 -12.96
CA PHE A 28 12.09 -0.75 -12.34
C PHE A 28 12.97 0.31 -13.02
N MET A 29 12.41 1.50 -13.20
CA MET A 29 13.04 2.57 -13.98
C MET A 29 14.40 2.96 -13.41
N ARG A 30 15.36 3.12 -14.31
CA ARG A 30 16.62 3.79 -14.03
C ARG A 30 16.43 5.31 -14.00
N GLU A 31 17.40 6.06 -13.47
CA GLU A 31 17.27 7.51 -13.31
C GLU A 31 16.88 8.22 -14.62
N GLY A 32 17.51 7.86 -15.73
CA GLY A 32 17.18 8.49 -16.99
C GLY A 32 15.80 8.14 -17.54
N GLU A 33 15.27 6.94 -17.29
CA GLU A 33 13.90 6.56 -17.65
C GLU A 33 12.89 7.32 -16.79
N LEU A 34 13.18 7.46 -15.48
CA LEU A 34 12.39 8.29 -14.57
C LEU A 34 12.32 9.74 -15.06
N LEU A 35 13.48 10.36 -15.35
CA LEU A 35 13.52 11.75 -15.80
C LEU A 35 12.75 11.95 -17.12
N GLN A 36 12.88 11.02 -18.07
CA GLN A 36 12.12 11.08 -19.30
C GLN A 36 10.61 10.95 -19.03
N THR A 37 10.21 10.06 -18.13
CA THR A 37 8.81 9.83 -17.77
C THR A 37 8.20 11.08 -17.14
N ILE A 38 8.81 11.65 -16.13
CA ILE A 38 8.22 12.79 -15.39
C ILE A 38 8.31 14.13 -16.15
N HIS A 39 9.24 14.27 -17.11
CA HIS A 39 9.40 15.50 -17.89
C HIS A 39 8.72 15.45 -19.26
N PHE A 40 8.60 14.26 -19.87
CA PHE A 40 8.15 14.13 -21.25
C PHE A 40 6.98 13.15 -21.43
N ASN A 41 6.47 12.53 -20.37
CA ASN A 41 5.45 11.47 -20.42
C ASN A 41 5.76 10.37 -21.43
N SER A 42 7.06 10.11 -21.67
CA SER A 42 7.53 9.15 -22.68
C SER A 42 8.98 8.78 -22.41
N ILE A 43 9.34 7.58 -22.84
CA ILE A 43 10.72 7.08 -22.81
C ILE A 43 11.22 6.81 -24.24
N LEU A 44 12.53 6.92 -24.41
CA LEU A 44 13.21 6.52 -25.64
C LEU A 44 13.59 5.04 -25.56
N VAL A 45 13.16 4.28 -26.56
CA VAL A 45 13.52 2.87 -26.70
C VAL A 45 14.52 2.74 -27.81
N ASP A 46 15.72 2.28 -27.47
CA ASP A 46 16.75 1.99 -28.46
C ASP A 46 16.46 0.65 -29.14
N PRO A 47 16.33 0.61 -30.46
CA PRO A 47 16.17 -0.63 -31.21
C PRO A 47 17.41 -1.56 -31.12
N HIS A 48 18.57 -1.06 -30.71
CA HIS A 48 19.82 -1.81 -30.57
C HIS A 48 20.09 -2.33 -29.16
N ASN A 49 19.11 -2.30 -28.25
CA ASN A 49 19.23 -2.82 -26.87
C ASN A 49 20.24 -2.10 -25.97
N LEU A 50 20.50 -0.83 -26.19
CA LEU A 50 21.28 -0.03 -25.22
C LEU A 50 20.47 0.12 -23.93
N THR A 51 20.86 -0.60 -22.89
CA THR A 51 20.12 -0.78 -21.63
C THR A 51 20.44 0.26 -20.57
N GLY A 52 21.12 1.34 -20.94
CA GLY A 52 21.48 2.39 -19.99
C GLY A 52 21.34 3.78 -20.58
N THR A 53 20.57 4.62 -19.92
CA THR A 53 20.45 6.05 -20.24
C THR A 53 21.77 6.82 -20.16
N LYS A 54 22.72 6.34 -19.38
CA LYS A 54 24.10 6.88 -19.38
C LYS A 54 24.78 6.73 -20.75
N ASP A 55 24.43 5.67 -21.49
CA ASP A 55 24.99 5.43 -22.84
C ASP A 55 24.34 6.33 -23.88
N LEU A 56 23.06 6.64 -23.76
CA LEU A 56 22.33 7.58 -24.64
C LEU A 56 22.79 9.04 -24.47
N TYR A 57 23.32 9.41 -23.30
CA TYR A 57 23.76 10.74 -22.97
C TYR A 57 25.28 10.84 -22.74
N SER A 58 26.03 9.74 -22.90
CA SER A 58 27.48 9.80 -22.80
C SER A 58 28.00 10.68 -23.93
N LYS A 59 28.94 11.59 -23.62
CA LYS A 59 29.58 12.49 -24.60
C LYS A 59 30.30 11.76 -25.76
N LYS A 60 30.27 10.45 -25.77
CA LYS A 60 30.87 9.59 -26.81
C LYS A 60 29.90 9.19 -27.92
N THR A 61 28.58 9.31 -27.71
CA THR A 61 27.62 9.15 -28.80
C THR A 61 27.53 10.45 -29.57
N ASN A 62 28.37 10.60 -30.58
CA ASN A 62 28.14 11.61 -31.62
C ASN A 62 26.80 11.29 -32.28
N MET A 63 25.95 12.28 -32.52
CA MET A 63 24.69 12.12 -33.26
C MET A 63 24.89 11.49 -34.66
N GLN A 64 26.14 11.39 -35.12
CA GLN A 64 26.51 10.73 -36.38
C GLN A 64 26.55 9.18 -36.29
N ASP A 65 26.56 8.59 -35.10
CA ASP A 65 26.55 7.13 -34.90
C ASP A 65 25.12 6.55 -34.85
N PHE A 66 24.09 7.37 -34.98
CA PHE A 66 22.69 6.93 -35.18
C PHE A 66 22.43 6.53 -36.64
N ASP A 67 23.36 5.83 -37.25
CA ASP A 67 23.23 5.35 -38.61
C ASP A 67 22.30 4.16 -38.71
N SER A 68 21.03 4.38 -38.72
CA SER A 68 20.01 3.67 -39.47
C SER A 68 18.58 3.67 -38.83
N VAL A 69 18.39 3.62 -37.50
CA VAL A 69 17.05 3.67 -36.91
C VAL A 69 17.06 4.59 -35.67
N PRO A 70 16.39 5.75 -35.71
CA PRO A 70 16.34 6.63 -34.57
C PRO A 70 15.60 5.94 -33.40
N PRO A 71 16.00 6.20 -32.15
CA PRO A 71 15.28 5.67 -30.97
C PRO A 71 13.81 6.05 -31.03
N LYS A 72 12.94 5.06 -30.80
CA LYS A 72 11.50 5.26 -30.84
C LYS A 72 11.03 5.85 -29.52
N ARG A 73 10.33 6.96 -29.57
CA ARG A 73 9.63 7.52 -28.42
C ARG A 73 8.36 6.70 -28.14
N VAL A 74 8.20 6.23 -26.90
CA VAL A 74 7.05 5.45 -26.45
C VAL A 74 6.40 6.16 -25.27
N SER A 75 5.07 6.28 -25.29
CA SER A 75 4.31 6.86 -24.18
C SER A 75 4.59 6.10 -22.87
N MET A 76 4.96 6.83 -21.83
CA MET A 76 5.14 6.33 -20.46
C MET A 76 5.01 7.54 -19.53
N SER A 77 3.86 7.66 -18.89
CA SER A 77 3.50 8.86 -18.11
C SER A 77 3.57 8.65 -16.60
N VAL A 78 3.66 7.39 -16.16
CA VAL A 78 3.72 7.04 -14.74
C VAL A 78 5.10 6.47 -14.42
N PRO A 79 5.82 7.02 -13.43
CA PRO A 79 7.08 6.47 -12.98
C PRO A 79 6.85 5.15 -12.25
N ILE A 80 7.51 4.09 -12.70
CA ILE A 80 7.50 2.77 -12.06
C ILE A 80 8.86 2.57 -11.43
N VAL A 81 8.98 2.94 -10.17
CA VAL A 81 10.25 2.99 -9.42
C VAL A 81 10.15 2.12 -8.16
N LEU A 82 11.29 1.70 -7.64
CA LEU A 82 11.39 0.93 -6.40
C LEU A 82 12.13 1.73 -5.34
N PRO A 83 11.45 2.26 -4.31
CA PRO A 83 12.09 2.95 -3.21
C PRO A 83 12.91 2.00 -2.33
N CYS A 84 14.00 2.50 -1.75
CA CYS A 84 14.76 1.77 -0.76
C CYS A 84 15.35 2.68 0.31
N THR A 85 15.64 2.07 1.47
CA THR A 85 16.30 2.74 2.59
C THR A 85 17.80 2.90 2.34
N GLN A 86 18.47 3.74 3.15
CA GLN A 86 19.93 3.88 3.13
C GLN A 86 20.62 2.52 3.35
N TYR A 87 20.12 1.70 4.29
CA TYR A 87 20.64 0.36 4.55
C TYR A 87 20.63 -0.54 3.30
N THR A 88 19.51 -0.60 2.61
CA THR A 88 19.38 -1.39 1.37
C THR A 88 20.31 -0.86 0.29
N LYS A 89 20.42 0.48 0.16
CA LYS A 89 21.36 1.12 -0.75
C LYS A 89 22.79 0.67 -0.50
N ASP A 90 23.26 0.78 0.74
CA ASP A 90 24.64 0.45 1.09
C ASP A 90 24.96 -1.03 0.85
N ALA A 91 24.01 -1.91 1.15
CA ALA A 91 24.14 -3.35 0.85
C ALA A 91 24.24 -3.61 -0.67
N ILE A 92 23.50 -2.88 -1.49
CA ILE A 92 23.55 -3.01 -2.95
C ILE A 92 24.85 -2.43 -3.50
N GLU A 93 25.32 -1.28 -3.01
CA GLU A 93 26.60 -0.70 -3.43
C GLU A 93 27.78 -1.62 -3.11
N LYS A 94 27.79 -2.27 -1.94
CA LYS A 94 28.75 -3.33 -1.59
C LYS A 94 28.70 -4.51 -2.58
N GLU A 95 27.51 -4.92 -3.02
CA GLU A 95 27.35 -5.99 -4.00
C GLU A 95 27.86 -5.55 -5.39
N ILE A 96 27.56 -4.33 -5.82
CA ILE A 96 28.07 -3.75 -7.09
C ILE A 96 29.61 -3.76 -7.06
N ALA A 97 30.22 -3.21 -6.00
CA ALA A 97 31.66 -3.19 -5.84
C ALA A 97 32.28 -4.61 -5.79
N ARG A 98 31.60 -5.57 -5.17
CA ARG A 98 32.04 -6.98 -5.11
C ARG A 98 32.07 -7.64 -6.48
N MET A 99 31.15 -7.24 -7.37
CA MET A 99 31.05 -7.80 -8.72
C MET A 99 31.95 -7.08 -9.74
N GLU A 100 32.43 -5.88 -9.41
CA GLU A 100 33.30 -5.09 -10.30
C GLU A 100 34.58 -5.87 -10.62
N GLY A 101 34.91 -5.94 -11.91
CA GLY A 101 36.07 -6.71 -12.41
C GLY A 101 35.88 -8.22 -12.45
N THR A 102 34.68 -8.73 -12.12
CA THR A 102 34.33 -10.14 -12.27
C THR A 102 33.46 -10.38 -13.52
N ASN A 103 33.25 -11.64 -13.89
CA ASN A 103 32.27 -12.02 -14.93
C ASN A 103 30.84 -12.13 -14.37
N GLY A 104 30.62 -11.79 -13.09
CA GLY A 104 29.32 -11.83 -12.43
C GLY A 104 28.51 -10.56 -12.68
N VAL A 105 27.21 -10.66 -12.42
CA VAL A 105 26.26 -9.54 -12.52
C VAL A 105 25.75 -9.21 -11.12
N ALA A 106 25.93 -7.96 -10.72
CA ALA A 106 25.34 -7.47 -9.47
C ALA A 106 23.83 -7.68 -9.48
N SER A 107 23.29 -8.17 -8.38
CA SER A 107 21.90 -8.57 -8.31
C SER A 107 21.32 -8.33 -6.94
N VAL A 108 20.03 -8.01 -6.89
CA VAL A 108 19.24 -7.75 -5.67
C VAL A 108 18.09 -8.74 -5.60
N ALA A 109 17.92 -9.41 -4.48
CA ALA A 109 16.76 -10.27 -4.25
C ALA A 109 15.52 -9.39 -4.00
N LEU A 110 14.45 -9.63 -4.75
CA LEU A 110 13.15 -9.04 -4.56
C LEU A 110 12.33 -9.94 -3.63
N VAL A 111 11.96 -9.43 -2.46
CA VAL A 111 11.34 -10.21 -1.39
C VAL A 111 10.02 -9.54 -1.01
N GLY A 112 8.93 -10.29 -1.05
CA GLY A 112 7.62 -9.81 -0.63
C GLY A 112 7.51 -9.68 0.90
N LYS A 113 6.46 -9.02 1.36
CA LYS A 113 6.19 -8.74 2.78
C LYS A 113 6.18 -9.97 3.70
N HIS A 114 5.92 -11.15 3.17
CA HIS A 114 5.92 -12.41 3.93
C HIS A 114 7.29 -13.13 3.87
N GLY A 115 8.34 -12.45 3.44
CA GLY A 115 9.67 -13.05 3.29
C GLY A 115 9.81 -13.98 2.08
N ASN A 116 8.80 -14.12 1.26
CA ASN A 116 8.80 -14.95 0.06
C ASN A 116 9.67 -14.32 -1.03
N PHE A 117 10.57 -15.13 -1.58
CA PHE A 117 11.44 -14.72 -2.67
C PHE A 117 10.66 -14.67 -3.99
N LEU A 118 10.50 -13.48 -4.55
CA LEU A 118 9.70 -13.25 -5.76
C LEU A 118 10.55 -13.27 -7.03
N GLY A 119 11.77 -12.75 -6.96
CA GLY A 119 12.62 -12.63 -8.13
C GLY A 119 13.93 -11.91 -7.85
N VAL A 120 14.59 -11.53 -8.92
CA VAL A 120 15.90 -10.84 -8.87
C VAL A 120 15.83 -9.59 -9.73
N LEU A 121 16.41 -8.51 -9.23
CA LEU A 121 16.71 -7.32 -10.00
C LEU A 121 18.18 -7.35 -10.40
N ARG A 122 18.46 -7.29 -11.69
CA ARG A 122 19.80 -7.35 -12.29
C ARG A 122 20.34 -5.97 -12.60
N ASN A 123 21.66 -5.84 -12.55
CA ASN A 123 22.37 -4.61 -12.86
C ASN A 123 21.75 -3.39 -12.14
N PRO A 124 21.68 -3.39 -10.81
CA PRO A 124 21.04 -2.31 -10.06
C PRO A 124 21.74 -0.98 -10.31
N GLU A 125 20.94 0.05 -10.54
CA GLU A 125 21.33 1.46 -10.50
C GLU A 125 20.64 2.12 -9.31
N ILE A 126 21.41 2.77 -8.44
CA ILE A 126 20.88 3.46 -7.29
C ILE A 126 21.00 4.97 -7.53
N TYR A 127 19.91 5.68 -7.25
CA TYR A 127 19.84 7.13 -7.41
C TYR A 127 18.89 7.77 -6.40
N ALA A 128 18.98 9.08 -6.22
CA ALA A 128 18.19 9.80 -5.23
C ALA A 128 16.69 9.80 -5.56
N ASN A 129 15.85 9.55 -4.57
CA ASN A 129 14.41 9.71 -4.67
C ASN A 129 14.03 11.18 -4.50
N ARG A 130 13.88 11.89 -5.60
CA ARG A 130 13.49 13.31 -5.62
C ARG A 130 11.99 13.45 -5.48
N LYS A 131 11.48 13.17 -4.27
CA LYS A 131 10.04 13.04 -3.97
C LYS A 131 9.23 14.24 -4.43
N GLU A 132 9.67 15.47 -4.13
CA GLU A 132 9.00 16.72 -4.50
C GLU A 132 8.91 16.88 -6.02
N GLU A 133 10.00 16.57 -6.74
CA GLU A 133 10.02 16.64 -8.20
C GLU A 133 9.07 15.63 -8.82
N ILE A 134 9.09 14.39 -8.34
CA ILE A 134 8.19 13.32 -8.80
C ILE A 134 6.74 13.72 -8.54
N VAL A 135 6.42 14.13 -7.31
CA VAL A 135 5.05 14.47 -6.91
C VAL A 135 4.52 15.65 -7.71
N SER A 136 5.26 16.75 -7.78
CA SER A 136 4.82 17.95 -8.50
C SER A 136 4.63 17.71 -10.01
N ARG A 137 5.47 16.87 -10.63
CA ARG A 137 5.38 16.55 -12.06
C ARG A 137 4.26 15.55 -12.38
N LEU A 138 4.06 14.57 -11.50
CA LEU A 138 3.08 13.50 -11.72
C LEU A 138 1.66 13.96 -11.39
N PHE A 139 1.47 14.60 -10.24
CA PHE A 139 0.15 14.97 -9.72
C PHE A 139 -0.24 16.42 -10.02
N GLY A 140 0.73 17.30 -10.27
CA GLY A 140 0.50 18.74 -10.44
C GLY A 140 0.20 19.48 -9.13
N VAL A 141 0.13 18.75 -8.01
CA VAL A 141 -0.10 19.27 -6.65
C VAL A 141 0.78 18.53 -5.65
N ILE A 142 1.07 19.17 -4.52
CA ILE A 142 1.69 18.53 -3.34
C ILE A 142 0.64 18.55 -2.24
N ASP A 143 -0.14 17.48 -2.16
CA ASP A 143 -1.24 17.33 -1.21
C ASP A 143 -1.00 16.08 -0.36
N MET A 144 -0.65 16.28 0.93
CA MET A 144 -0.39 15.17 1.86
C MET A 144 -1.67 14.42 2.27
N GLY A 145 -2.85 14.95 1.98
CA GLY A 145 -4.11 14.24 2.07
C GLY A 145 -4.30 13.21 0.94
N HIS A 146 -3.49 13.31 -0.13
CA HIS A 146 -3.54 12.37 -1.24
C HIS A 146 -2.81 11.07 -0.90
N PRO A 147 -3.47 9.89 -0.92
CA PRO A 147 -2.91 8.64 -0.38
C PRO A 147 -1.64 8.18 -1.08
N TYR A 148 -1.54 8.33 -2.40
CA TYR A 148 -0.34 7.92 -3.13
C TYR A 148 0.80 8.93 -3.02
N ILE A 149 0.51 10.22 -2.91
CA ILE A 149 1.54 11.25 -2.60
C ILE A 149 2.17 10.93 -1.25
N LYS A 150 1.33 10.65 -0.24
CA LYS A 150 1.80 10.24 1.07
C LYS A 150 2.68 8.98 0.99
N HIS A 151 2.29 7.98 0.19
CA HIS A 151 3.10 6.79 -0.06
C HIS A 151 4.50 7.14 -0.62
N ILE A 152 4.60 8.08 -1.58
CA ILE A 152 5.88 8.53 -2.12
C ILE A 152 6.74 9.19 -1.03
N TYR A 153 6.15 10.07 -0.20
CA TYR A 153 6.87 10.77 0.85
C TYR A 153 7.34 9.84 1.98
N THR A 154 6.57 8.80 2.30
CA THR A 154 6.93 7.79 3.30
C THR A 154 7.88 6.71 2.78
N GLY A 155 8.11 6.64 1.48
CA GLY A 155 9.10 5.74 0.87
C GLY A 155 10.53 6.17 1.18
N GLY A 156 11.49 5.24 0.95
CA GLY A 156 12.91 5.51 1.14
C GLY A 156 13.45 6.67 0.29
N ASP A 157 14.60 7.20 0.67
CA ASP A 157 15.22 8.36 0.00
C ASP A 157 16.05 7.98 -1.24
N TRP A 158 16.12 6.70 -1.53
CA TRP A 158 16.82 6.15 -2.68
C TRP A 158 15.88 5.34 -3.54
N LEU A 159 16.18 5.27 -4.83
CA LEU A 159 15.49 4.45 -5.81
C LEU A 159 16.44 3.41 -6.41
N ILE A 160 15.91 2.24 -6.72
CA ILE A 160 16.64 1.16 -7.36
C ILE A 160 16.02 0.92 -8.75
N GLY A 161 16.80 1.17 -9.81
CA GLY A 161 16.45 0.78 -11.17
C GLY A 161 17.19 -0.47 -11.61
N GLY A 162 16.62 -1.25 -12.51
CA GLY A 162 17.26 -2.43 -13.08
C GLY A 162 16.27 -3.42 -13.67
N GLU A 163 16.78 -4.39 -14.43
CA GLU A 163 15.96 -5.43 -15.08
C GLU A 163 15.50 -6.47 -14.06
N ILE A 164 14.29 -6.99 -14.21
CA ILE A 164 13.71 -7.97 -13.30
C ILE A 164 13.61 -9.36 -13.93
N GLU A 165 13.80 -10.38 -13.10
CA GLU A 165 13.55 -11.78 -13.43
C GLU A 165 12.73 -12.39 -12.28
N LEU A 166 11.49 -12.83 -12.54
CA LEU A 166 10.69 -13.53 -11.53
C LEU A 166 11.11 -15.00 -11.42
N VAL A 167 11.02 -15.55 -10.20
CA VAL A 167 11.19 -17.00 -9.97
C VAL A 167 10.01 -17.77 -10.56
N GLU A 168 8.81 -17.22 -10.30
CA GLU A 168 7.55 -17.76 -10.81
C GLU A 168 6.52 -16.66 -10.94
N ARG A 169 5.41 -16.96 -11.58
CA ARG A 169 4.29 -16.04 -11.71
C ARG A 169 3.73 -15.66 -10.33
N ILE A 170 3.48 -14.37 -10.10
CA ILE A 170 2.84 -13.89 -8.89
C ILE A 170 1.39 -14.39 -8.86
N ARG A 171 1.03 -15.10 -7.78
CA ARG A 171 -0.32 -15.62 -7.52
C ARG A 171 -0.76 -15.19 -6.12
N TYR A 172 -2.04 -14.85 -6.01
CA TYR A 172 -2.63 -14.40 -4.74
C TYR A 172 -3.39 -15.51 -4.03
N ASN A 173 -3.78 -16.57 -4.75
CA ASN A 173 -4.55 -17.71 -4.23
C ASN A 173 -5.83 -17.32 -3.49
N ASP A 174 -6.45 -16.22 -3.89
CA ASP A 174 -7.66 -15.61 -3.37
C ASP A 174 -8.93 -15.98 -4.16
N GLY A 175 -8.82 -16.94 -5.08
CA GLY A 175 -9.90 -17.39 -5.98
C GLY A 175 -10.09 -16.52 -7.22
N LEU A 176 -9.33 -15.42 -7.37
CA LEU A 176 -9.43 -14.50 -8.51
C LEU A 176 -8.34 -14.72 -9.57
N ASP A 177 -7.39 -15.62 -9.34
CA ASP A 177 -6.25 -15.85 -10.24
C ASP A 177 -6.68 -16.29 -11.66
N LYS A 178 -7.87 -16.85 -11.80
CA LYS A 178 -8.47 -17.17 -13.11
C LYS A 178 -8.72 -15.94 -13.99
N TRP A 179 -8.87 -14.77 -13.38
CA TRP A 179 -9.08 -13.49 -14.06
C TRP A 179 -7.80 -12.65 -14.16
N ARG A 180 -6.73 -13.01 -13.44
CA ARG A 180 -5.43 -12.34 -13.49
C ARG A 180 -4.62 -12.91 -14.65
N LEU A 181 -4.95 -12.48 -15.86
CA LEU A 181 -4.25 -12.87 -17.07
C LEU A 181 -3.04 -11.95 -17.31
N THR A 182 -1.98 -12.48 -17.90
CA THR A 182 -0.88 -11.65 -18.44
C THR A 182 -1.32 -10.91 -19.70
N ALA A 183 -0.61 -9.86 -20.12
CA ALA A 183 -0.93 -9.16 -21.36
C ALA A 183 -0.98 -10.08 -22.60
N PRO A 184 -0.02 -11.01 -22.80
CA PRO A 184 -0.12 -11.99 -23.89
C PRO A 184 -1.32 -12.95 -23.76
N GLU A 185 -1.67 -13.38 -22.55
CA GLU A 185 -2.84 -14.26 -22.33
C GLU A 185 -4.16 -13.53 -22.66
N VAL A 186 -4.25 -12.24 -22.33
CA VAL A 186 -5.42 -11.41 -22.70
C VAL A 186 -5.51 -11.28 -24.22
N MET A 187 -4.39 -11.00 -24.91
CA MET A 187 -4.35 -10.96 -26.39
C MET A 187 -4.85 -12.27 -27.00
N LYS A 188 -4.41 -13.40 -26.44
CA LYS A 188 -4.87 -14.71 -26.89
C LYS A 188 -6.38 -14.91 -26.70
N GLN A 189 -6.98 -14.41 -25.63
CA GLN A 189 -8.43 -14.44 -25.46
C GLN A 189 -9.17 -13.69 -26.59
N PHE A 190 -8.62 -12.56 -27.06
CA PHE A 190 -9.19 -11.83 -28.18
C PHE A 190 -9.05 -12.58 -29.51
N GLU A 191 -7.88 -13.20 -29.73
CA GLU A 191 -7.64 -14.04 -30.92
C GLU A 191 -8.60 -15.25 -30.94
N ASP A 192 -8.74 -15.95 -29.82
CA ASP A 192 -9.64 -17.11 -29.70
C ASP A 192 -11.10 -16.74 -29.97
N LYS A 193 -11.51 -15.52 -29.59
CA LYS A 193 -12.83 -14.95 -29.91
C LYS A 193 -12.90 -14.36 -31.32
N LYS A 194 -11.81 -14.38 -32.10
CA LYS A 194 -11.73 -13.78 -33.46
C LYS A 194 -12.11 -12.31 -33.49
N ALA A 195 -11.63 -11.55 -32.51
CA ALA A 195 -11.86 -10.12 -32.44
C ALA A 195 -11.26 -9.40 -33.67
N ASP A 196 -12.03 -8.54 -34.30
CA ASP A 196 -11.53 -7.62 -35.33
C ASP A 196 -11.27 -6.21 -34.74
N SER A 197 -11.78 -5.97 -33.57
CA SER A 197 -11.47 -4.80 -32.74
C SER A 197 -11.70 -5.12 -31.26
N VAL A 198 -10.96 -4.46 -30.39
CA VAL A 198 -11.05 -4.61 -28.93
C VAL A 198 -11.17 -3.24 -28.31
N PHE A 199 -12.24 -3.02 -27.53
CA PHE A 199 -12.40 -1.79 -26.77
C PHE A 199 -12.35 -2.09 -25.27
N ALA A 200 -11.37 -1.46 -24.59
CA ALA A 200 -11.15 -1.63 -23.18
C ALA A 200 -11.98 -0.67 -22.35
N PHE A 201 -12.72 -1.19 -21.38
CA PHE A 201 -13.44 -0.45 -20.37
C PHE A 201 -12.82 -0.74 -18.99
N GLN A 202 -12.17 0.28 -18.43
CA GLN A 202 -11.58 0.20 -17.11
C GLN A 202 -12.60 0.54 -16.03
N THR A 203 -12.61 -0.21 -14.93
CA THR A 203 -13.45 0.13 -13.78
C THR A 203 -12.77 -0.17 -12.45
N ARG A 204 -12.97 0.73 -11.49
CA ARG A 204 -12.66 0.55 -10.06
C ARG A 204 -13.93 0.47 -9.21
N ASN A 205 -15.09 0.62 -9.84
CA ASN A 205 -16.39 0.62 -9.19
C ASN A 205 -17.21 -0.61 -9.62
N PRO A 206 -18.20 -1.02 -8.87
CA PRO A 206 -19.22 -1.97 -9.32
C PRO A 206 -19.90 -1.47 -10.60
N THR A 207 -20.18 -2.38 -11.53
CA THR A 207 -20.83 -2.05 -12.79
C THR A 207 -22.32 -1.80 -12.56
N HIS A 208 -22.77 -0.59 -12.84
CA HIS A 208 -24.18 -0.21 -12.87
C HIS A 208 -24.68 0.01 -14.31
N ALA A 209 -25.98 0.26 -14.48
CA ALA A 209 -26.60 0.40 -15.80
C ALA A 209 -25.94 1.49 -16.66
N GLY A 210 -25.41 2.58 -16.06
CA GLY A 210 -24.67 3.60 -16.79
C GLY A 210 -23.38 3.05 -17.41
N HIS A 211 -22.62 2.26 -16.67
CA HIS A 211 -21.44 1.58 -17.22
C HIS A 211 -21.85 0.58 -18.32
N ALA A 212 -22.88 -0.24 -18.08
CA ALA A 212 -23.37 -1.18 -19.07
C ALA A 212 -23.90 -0.49 -20.36
N TYR A 213 -24.53 0.68 -20.22
CA TYR A 213 -24.95 1.50 -21.35
C TYR A 213 -23.75 1.95 -22.19
N LEU A 214 -22.70 2.50 -21.56
CA LEU A 214 -21.49 2.94 -22.26
C LEU A 214 -20.80 1.76 -22.98
N MET A 215 -20.72 0.61 -22.34
CA MET A 215 -20.11 -0.59 -22.94
C MET A 215 -20.90 -1.10 -24.15
N ARG A 216 -22.24 -1.15 -24.07
CA ARG A 216 -23.10 -1.54 -25.20
C ARG A 216 -23.02 -0.51 -26.33
N THR A 217 -23.16 0.78 -26.00
CA THR A 217 -23.08 1.87 -26.99
C THR A 217 -21.72 1.87 -27.69
N GLY A 218 -20.62 1.62 -26.95
CA GLY A 218 -19.29 1.50 -27.54
C GLY A 218 -19.20 0.38 -28.58
N ARG A 219 -19.77 -0.80 -28.26
CA ARG A 219 -19.86 -1.90 -29.22
C ARG A 219 -20.70 -1.54 -30.44
N ASP A 220 -21.88 -0.92 -30.25
CA ASP A 220 -22.76 -0.51 -31.35
C ASP A 220 -22.11 0.54 -32.25
N MET A 221 -21.36 1.48 -31.67
CA MET A 221 -20.57 2.45 -32.45
C MET A 221 -19.56 1.76 -33.37
N LEU A 222 -18.84 0.75 -32.87
CA LEU A 222 -17.86 0.00 -33.64
C LEU A 222 -18.53 -0.86 -34.74
N LEU A 223 -19.66 -1.48 -34.45
CA LEU A 223 -20.45 -2.19 -35.45
C LEU A 223 -20.91 -1.24 -36.58
N LYS A 224 -21.40 -0.05 -36.22
CA LYS A 224 -21.79 0.99 -37.21
C LYS A 224 -20.59 1.49 -38.03
N ARG A 225 -19.38 1.43 -37.49
CA ARG A 225 -18.12 1.78 -38.20
C ARG A 225 -17.64 0.67 -39.13
N GLY A 226 -18.32 -0.50 -39.16
CA GLY A 226 -18.02 -1.61 -40.04
C GLY A 226 -17.19 -2.76 -39.44
N PHE A 227 -16.87 -2.70 -38.16
CA PHE A 227 -16.29 -3.84 -37.49
C PHE A 227 -17.33 -4.96 -37.34
N SER A 228 -16.92 -6.19 -37.56
CA SER A 228 -17.82 -7.36 -37.57
C SER A 228 -17.97 -8.03 -36.20
N ASN A 229 -16.90 -7.97 -35.42
CA ASN A 229 -16.84 -8.63 -34.10
C ASN A 229 -16.05 -7.82 -33.05
N PRO A 230 -16.54 -6.64 -32.68
CA PRO A 230 -15.95 -5.87 -31.58
C PRO A 230 -16.07 -6.62 -30.27
N ILE A 231 -14.94 -6.82 -29.57
CA ILE A 231 -14.91 -7.47 -28.27
C ILE A 231 -14.72 -6.42 -27.17
N LEU A 232 -15.61 -6.46 -26.17
CA LEU A 232 -15.46 -5.68 -24.95
C LEU A 232 -14.40 -6.34 -24.06
N TRP A 233 -13.41 -5.58 -23.62
CA TRP A 233 -12.57 -5.95 -22.51
C TRP A 233 -13.00 -5.21 -21.26
N LEU A 234 -13.72 -5.91 -20.37
CA LEU A 234 -14.03 -5.43 -19.03
C LEU A 234 -12.77 -5.62 -18.16
N SER A 235 -12.13 -4.50 -17.81
CA SER A 235 -10.82 -4.47 -17.14
C SER A 235 -10.94 -3.92 -15.72
N PRO A 236 -11.29 -4.75 -14.70
CA PRO A 236 -11.25 -4.35 -13.31
C PRO A 236 -9.83 -4.00 -12.86
N LEU A 237 -9.69 -2.93 -12.08
CA LEU A 237 -8.44 -2.61 -11.40
C LEU A 237 -8.17 -3.64 -10.30
N GLY A 238 -7.03 -4.29 -10.37
CA GLY A 238 -6.65 -5.38 -9.47
C GLY A 238 -5.50 -5.09 -8.53
N GLY A 239 -4.76 -4.01 -8.77
CA GLY A 239 -3.75 -3.52 -7.85
C GLY A 239 -4.37 -2.70 -6.71
N TRP A 240 -3.51 -2.08 -5.94
CA TRP A 240 -3.90 -1.23 -4.82
C TRP A 240 -4.89 -0.13 -5.24
N THR A 241 -5.91 0.08 -4.41
CA THR A 241 -6.87 1.20 -4.50
C THR A 241 -7.06 1.81 -3.12
N LYS A 242 -7.54 3.06 -3.04
CA LYS A 242 -7.84 3.70 -1.75
C LYS A 242 -8.96 2.96 -0.99
N SER A 243 -8.99 3.12 0.33
CA SER A 243 -9.82 2.29 1.23
C SER A 243 -11.33 2.39 1.04
N ASP A 244 -11.83 3.53 0.54
CA ASP A 244 -13.24 3.74 0.28
C ASP A 244 -13.71 3.19 -1.08
N ASP A 245 -12.80 2.68 -1.91
CA ASP A 245 -13.14 1.92 -3.10
C ASP A 245 -13.58 0.50 -2.71
N VAL A 246 -14.57 -0.05 -3.42
CA VAL A 246 -15.06 -1.41 -3.19
C VAL A 246 -13.94 -2.42 -3.44
N PRO A 247 -13.69 -3.39 -2.54
CA PRO A 247 -12.64 -4.40 -2.71
C PRO A 247 -12.76 -5.19 -4.01
N LEU A 248 -11.62 -5.67 -4.51
CA LEU A 248 -11.55 -6.36 -5.80
C LEU A 248 -12.44 -7.60 -5.87
N ASP A 249 -12.47 -8.41 -4.83
CA ASP A 249 -13.28 -9.64 -4.79
C ASP A 249 -14.79 -9.34 -4.88
N VAL A 250 -15.25 -8.29 -4.20
CA VAL A 250 -16.65 -7.82 -4.25
C VAL A 250 -16.96 -7.30 -5.65
N ARG A 251 -16.06 -6.51 -6.25
CA ARG A 251 -16.22 -5.98 -7.62
C ARG A 251 -16.27 -7.11 -8.64
N VAL A 252 -15.39 -8.10 -8.55
CA VAL A 252 -15.38 -9.24 -9.47
C VAL A 252 -16.64 -10.08 -9.34
N LYS A 253 -17.09 -10.40 -8.12
CA LYS A 253 -18.37 -11.09 -7.88
C LYS A 253 -19.55 -10.33 -8.50
N GLN A 254 -19.55 -9.01 -8.36
CA GLN A 254 -20.60 -8.16 -8.96
C GLN A 254 -20.51 -8.15 -10.50
N HIS A 255 -19.32 -8.12 -11.09
CA HIS A 255 -19.15 -8.20 -12.54
C HIS A 255 -19.58 -9.57 -13.08
N GLU A 256 -19.27 -10.66 -12.38
CA GLU A 256 -19.77 -12.00 -12.72
C GLU A 256 -21.29 -12.04 -12.71
N ALA A 257 -21.96 -11.39 -11.73
CA ALA A 257 -23.41 -11.28 -11.69
C ALA A 257 -23.98 -10.49 -12.88
N VAL A 258 -23.33 -9.41 -13.30
CA VAL A 258 -23.73 -8.61 -14.49
C VAL A 258 -23.60 -9.42 -15.79
N LEU A 259 -22.56 -10.24 -15.91
CA LEU A 259 -22.38 -11.12 -17.06
C LEU A 259 -23.40 -12.26 -17.05
N ALA A 260 -23.70 -12.83 -15.89
CA ALA A 260 -24.69 -13.90 -15.75
C ALA A 260 -26.13 -13.46 -16.02
N ASP A 261 -26.47 -12.20 -15.70
CA ASP A 261 -27.77 -11.58 -15.98
C ASP A 261 -27.96 -11.27 -17.49
N GLY A 262 -26.87 -11.25 -18.26
CA GLY A 262 -26.92 -10.94 -19.69
C GLY A 262 -26.94 -9.45 -20.03
N GLN A 263 -26.74 -8.57 -19.05
CA GLN A 263 -26.54 -7.13 -19.31
C GLN A 263 -25.34 -6.85 -20.22
N LEU A 264 -24.33 -7.69 -20.13
CA LEU A 264 -23.20 -7.78 -21.04
C LEU A 264 -23.12 -9.19 -21.61
N ASP A 265 -23.01 -9.32 -22.93
CA ASP A 265 -22.94 -10.64 -23.57
C ASP A 265 -21.58 -11.31 -23.34
N PRO A 266 -21.52 -12.47 -22.62
CA PRO A 266 -20.27 -13.18 -22.37
C PRO A 266 -19.53 -13.63 -23.65
N LYS A 267 -20.25 -13.80 -24.77
CA LYS A 267 -19.64 -14.18 -26.05
C LYS A 267 -18.77 -13.09 -26.62
N THR A 268 -19.15 -11.84 -26.38
CA THR A 268 -18.45 -10.64 -26.89
C THR A 268 -17.77 -9.85 -25.80
N THR A 269 -17.61 -10.43 -24.62
CA THR A 269 -16.91 -9.84 -23.48
C THR A 269 -15.76 -10.72 -23.02
N VAL A 270 -14.63 -10.12 -22.70
CA VAL A 270 -13.51 -10.72 -21.96
C VAL A 270 -13.39 -9.94 -20.67
N MET A 271 -13.39 -10.63 -19.52
CA MET A 271 -13.04 -10.03 -18.24
C MET A 271 -11.62 -10.41 -17.90
N ALA A 272 -10.75 -9.43 -17.63
CA ALA A 272 -9.39 -9.67 -17.18
C ALA A 272 -8.93 -8.54 -16.27
N ILE A 273 -8.44 -8.91 -15.08
CA ILE A 273 -7.95 -8.01 -14.05
C ILE A 273 -6.64 -7.36 -14.51
N TRP A 274 -6.55 -6.05 -14.32
CA TRP A 274 -5.32 -5.29 -14.57
C TRP A 274 -4.55 -5.08 -13.25
N PRO A 275 -3.28 -5.55 -13.15
CA PRO A 275 -2.59 -5.68 -11.87
C PRO A 275 -2.00 -4.38 -11.31
N ALA A 276 -1.88 -3.31 -12.10
CA ALA A 276 -1.23 -2.09 -11.63
C ALA A 276 -2.01 -1.41 -10.51
N PRO A 277 -1.32 -0.77 -9.56
CA PRO A 277 -1.98 0.03 -8.54
C PRO A 277 -2.62 1.27 -9.16
N MET A 278 -3.67 1.76 -8.53
CA MET A 278 -4.30 3.04 -8.85
C MET A 278 -3.58 4.16 -8.11
N ILE A 279 -3.02 5.13 -8.84
CA ILE A 279 -2.24 6.20 -8.20
C ILE A 279 -3.00 7.52 -8.05
N TYR A 280 -4.19 7.64 -8.65
CA TYR A 280 -5.08 8.82 -8.60
C TYR A 280 -4.42 10.11 -9.12
N ALA A 281 -3.54 9.99 -10.13
CA ALA A 281 -2.83 11.11 -10.76
C ALA A 281 -3.58 11.74 -11.95
N GLY A 282 -4.90 11.58 -11.99
CA GLY A 282 -5.75 12.23 -12.98
C GLY A 282 -5.33 12.01 -14.44
N PRO A 283 -5.22 13.08 -15.24
CA PRO A 283 -4.90 12.99 -16.67
C PRO A 283 -3.59 12.26 -16.96
N THR A 284 -2.57 12.43 -16.13
CA THR A 284 -1.26 11.79 -16.31
C THR A 284 -1.35 10.27 -16.18
N GLU A 285 -2.10 9.78 -15.21
CA GLU A 285 -2.30 8.34 -15.02
C GLU A 285 -3.15 7.72 -16.13
N VAL A 286 -4.15 8.44 -16.61
CA VAL A 286 -5.05 7.95 -17.70
C VAL A 286 -4.26 7.62 -18.97
N LEU A 287 -3.19 8.36 -19.27
CA LEU A 287 -2.28 8.03 -20.38
C LEU A 287 -1.66 6.64 -20.20
N PHE A 288 -1.23 6.31 -19.00
CA PHE A 288 -0.67 4.98 -18.69
C PHE A 288 -1.74 3.89 -18.74
N HIS A 289 -2.96 4.18 -18.28
CA HIS A 289 -4.08 3.26 -18.37
C HIS A 289 -4.35 2.84 -19.83
N ALA A 290 -4.42 3.81 -20.72
CA ALA A 290 -4.60 3.56 -22.15
C ALA A 290 -3.41 2.80 -22.74
N LYS A 291 -2.19 3.26 -22.47
CA LYS A 291 -0.95 2.62 -22.93
C LYS A 291 -0.85 1.15 -22.50
N SER A 292 -1.18 0.85 -21.26
CA SER A 292 -1.13 -0.49 -20.71
C SER A 292 -2.14 -1.43 -21.40
N ARG A 293 -3.37 -0.94 -21.69
CA ARG A 293 -4.36 -1.73 -22.44
C ARG A 293 -3.96 -1.93 -23.91
N ARG A 294 -3.34 -0.93 -24.51
CA ARG A 294 -2.75 -1.10 -25.84
C ARG A 294 -1.69 -2.18 -25.88
N ASN A 295 -0.83 -2.26 -24.85
CA ASN A 295 0.18 -3.32 -24.73
C ASN A 295 -0.44 -4.73 -24.71
N ALA A 296 -1.66 -4.85 -24.23
CA ALA A 296 -2.42 -6.10 -24.17
C ALA A 296 -3.45 -6.24 -25.34
N GLY A 297 -3.29 -5.49 -26.42
CA GLY A 297 -4.03 -5.68 -27.66
C GLY A 297 -5.32 -4.89 -27.81
N ALA A 298 -5.65 -3.95 -26.90
CA ALA A 298 -6.78 -3.06 -27.11
C ALA A 298 -6.52 -2.10 -28.29
N THR A 299 -7.49 -2.00 -29.18
CA THR A 299 -7.50 -1.06 -30.32
C THR A 299 -8.27 0.21 -30.03
N PHE A 300 -9.14 0.15 -29.01
CA PHE A 300 -9.90 1.29 -28.51
C PHE A 300 -9.85 1.33 -27.00
N PHE A 301 -9.86 2.55 -26.45
CA PHE A 301 -9.96 2.76 -25.01
C PHE A 301 -11.17 3.66 -24.71
N VAL A 302 -12.04 3.23 -23.80
CA VAL A 302 -13.20 4.00 -23.38
C VAL A 302 -12.78 5.00 -22.32
N ALA A 303 -12.90 6.27 -22.59
CA ALA A 303 -12.65 7.35 -21.65
C ALA A 303 -13.98 7.94 -21.17
N GLY A 304 -14.31 7.67 -19.90
CA GLY A 304 -15.41 8.31 -19.20
C GLY A 304 -14.99 9.64 -18.55
N ARG A 305 -15.84 10.16 -17.66
CA ARG A 305 -15.52 11.31 -16.81
C ARG A 305 -14.56 10.86 -15.71
N ASP A 306 -13.50 11.63 -15.49
CA ASP A 306 -12.55 11.50 -14.37
C ASP A 306 -12.10 10.06 -14.06
N PRO A 307 -11.51 9.35 -15.02
CA PRO A 307 -11.20 7.92 -14.85
C PRO A 307 -10.11 7.62 -13.83
N ALA A 308 -9.31 8.61 -13.44
CA ALA A 308 -8.20 8.48 -12.51
C ALA A 308 -8.17 9.60 -11.46
N GLY A 309 -9.31 10.23 -11.18
CA GLY A 309 -9.41 11.32 -10.23
C GLY A 309 -9.86 10.89 -8.83
N MET A 310 -9.79 11.83 -7.92
CA MET A 310 -10.29 11.74 -6.56
C MET A 310 -10.69 13.13 -6.05
N LYS A 311 -11.33 13.17 -4.87
CA LYS A 311 -11.57 14.42 -4.17
C LYS A 311 -10.25 15.01 -3.67
N GLY A 312 -10.10 16.33 -3.75
CA GLY A 312 -8.97 17.04 -3.18
C GLY A 312 -9.12 17.21 -1.67
N SER A 313 -8.01 17.43 -0.97
CA SER A 313 -8.05 17.93 0.40
C SER A 313 -8.29 19.45 0.42
N LEU A 314 -8.64 20.01 1.59
CA LEU A 314 -8.81 21.45 1.74
C LEU A 314 -7.52 22.26 1.49
N GLU A 315 -6.37 21.62 1.49
CA GLU A 315 -5.09 22.25 1.11
C GLU A 315 -4.95 22.41 -0.40
N ALA A 316 -5.56 21.51 -1.19
CA ALA A 316 -5.45 21.48 -2.64
C ALA A 316 -6.65 22.08 -3.38
N VAL A 317 -7.82 22.12 -2.74
CA VAL A 317 -9.07 22.62 -3.34
C VAL A 317 -9.81 23.55 -2.38
N SER A 318 -10.69 24.38 -2.91
CA SER A 318 -11.42 25.38 -2.11
C SER A 318 -12.55 24.80 -1.26
N HIS A 319 -13.05 23.61 -1.64
CA HIS A 319 -14.14 22.94 -0.95
C HIS A 319 -13.87 21.42 -0.90
N PRO A 320 -14.14 20.70 0.21
CA PRO A 320 -13.81 19.29 0.37
C PRO A 320 -14.54 18.35 -0.62
N ASP A 321 -15.61 18.81 -1.22
CA ASP A 321 -16.35 18.06 -2.24
C ASP A 321 -15.84 18.32 -3.68
N ASP A 322 -14.85 19.21 -3.85
CA ASP A 322 -14.29 19.49 -5.17
C ASP A 322 -13.40 18.34 -5.64
N ASP A 323 -13.49 18.03 -6.92
CA ASP A 323 -12.58 17.08 -7.55
C ASP A 323 -11.18 17.70 -7.65
N LEU A 324 -10.13 16.90 -7.38
CA LEU A 324 -8.73 17.35 -7.46
C LEU A 324 -8.35 17.74 -8.90
N TYR A 325 -8.94 17.07 -9.87
CA TYR A 325 -8.75 17.35 -11.30
C TYR A 325 -10.07 17.63 -11.98
N ASP A 326 -10.04 18.46 -13.04
CA ASP A 326 -11.20 18.61 -13.90
C ASP A 326 -11.59 17.26 -14.52
N GLY A 327 -12.87 16.91 -14.41
CA GLY A 327 -13.37 15.59 -14.79
C GLY A 327 -13.26 15.26 -16.29
N ASP A 328 -13.11 16.27 -17.16
CA ASP A 328 -12.96 16.11 -18.59
C ASP A 328 -11.50 16.13 -19.06
N HIS A 329 -10.56 16.64 -18.25
CA HIS A 329 -9.16 16.78 -18.65
C HIS A 329 -8.51 15.44 -19.04
N GLY A 330 -8.80 14.33 -18.32
CA GLY A 330 -8.29 13.01 -18.68
C GLY A 330 -8.65 12.61 -20.11
N ARG A 331 -9.89 12.87 -20.51
CA ARG A 331 -10.40 12.62 -21.85
C ARG A 331 -9.70 13.48 -22.91
N TYR A 332 -9.57 14.78 -22.67
CA TYR A 332 -8.88 15.69 -23.60
C TYR A 332 -7.41 15.35 -23.76
N VAL A 333 -6.70 15.10 -22.67
CA VAL A 333 -5.28 14.75 -22.70
C VAL A 333 -5.05 13.46 -23.47
N LEU A 334 -5.89 12.44 -23.30
CA LEU A 334 -5.81 11.20 -24.09
C LEU A 334 -5.92 11.45 -25.60
N THR A 335 -6.83 12.30 -26.04
CA THR A 335 -7.02 12.56 -27.48
C THR A 335 -5.89 13.38 -28.11
N MET A 336 -5.17 14.15 -27.30
CA MET A 336 -4.06 15.00 -27.76
C MET A 336 -2.69 14.35 -27.58
N SER A 337 -2.62 13.24 -26.83
CA SER A 337 -1.36 12.63 -26.42
C SER A 337 -0.68 11.90 -27.58
N PRO A 338 0.59 12.20 -27.89
CA PRO A 338 1.36 11.43 -28.86
C PRO A 338 1.69 10.03 -28.34
N GLY A 339 1.86 9.09 -29.25
CA GLY A 339 2.37 7.74 -28.93
C GLY A 339 1.30 6.75 -28.45
N GLN A 340 0.02 7.07 -28.60
CA GLN A 340 -1.09 6.13 -28.37
C GLN A 340 -1.45 5.33 -29.64
N ASP A 341 -0.96 5.74 -30.80
CA ASP A 341 -1.21 5.02 -32.07
C ASP A 341 -0.84 3.52 -32.00
N PRO A 342 -1.63 2.62 -32.58
CA PRO A 342 -2.84 2.87 -33.36
C PRO A 342 -4.15 2.87 -32.54
N MET A 343 -4.10 2.99 -31.20
CA MET A 343 -5.29 2.95 -30.35
C MET A 343 -6.09 4.25 -30.46
N GLU A 344 -7.40 4.14 -30.66
CA GLU A 344 -8.32 5.24 -30.68
C GLU A 344 -9.05 5.38 -29.32
N ILE A 345 -9.45 6.61 -28.98
CA ILE A 345 -10.20 6.90 -27.76
C ILE A 345 -11.68 7.02 -28.08
N LEU A 346 -12.49 6.15 -27.49
CA LEU A 346 -13.95 6.26 -27.52
C LEU A 346 -14.40 7.19 -26.40
N GLN A 347 -14.92 8.35 -26.78
CA GLN A 347 -15.38 9.37 -25.84
C GLN A 347 -16.88 9.26 -25.62
N PHE A 348 -17.29 9.38 -24.36
CA PHE A 348 -18.69 9.41 -23.97
C PHE A 348 -18.97 10.61 -23.08
N GLY A 349 -20.18 11.17 -23.24
CA GLY A 349 -20.72 12.17 -22.33
C GLY A 349 -21.16 11.59 -20.99
N LYS A 350 -21.66 12.44 -20.13
CA LYS A 350 -22.31 12.04 -18.89
C LYS A 350 -23.66 11.41 -19.20
N VAL A 351 -23.92 10.23 -18.64
CA VAL A 351 -25.21 9.54 -18.80
C VAL A 351 -26.06 9.72 -17.54
N TYR A 352 -27.35 9.74 -17.75
CA TYR A 352 -28.34 9.99 -16.71
C TYR A 352 -29.38 8.87 -16.70
N TYR A 353 -30.03 8.68 -15.56
CA TYR A 353 -31.16 7.77 -15.45
C TYR A 353 -32.44 8.49 -15.84
N ASP A 354 -33.12 8.00 -16.88
CA ASP A 354 -34.42 8.48 -17.30
C ASP A 354 -35.51 7.85 -16.40
N LYS A 355 -36.19 8.70 -15.60
CA LYS A 355 -37.26 8.29 -14.67
C LYS A 355 -38.49 7.75 -15.36
N ARG A 356 -38.72 8.12 -16.63
CA ARG A 356 -39.87 7.69 -17.44
C ARG A 356 -39.62 6.32 -18.05
N ASP A 357 -38.48 6.17 -18.72
CA ASP A 357 -38.14 4.98 -19.48
C ASP A 357 -37.45 3.91 -18.60
N HIS A 358 -37.08 4.25 -17.37
CA HIS A 358 -36.36 3.41 -16.40
C HIS A 358 -35.03 2.84 -16.93
N VAL A 359 -34.30 3.64 -17.70
CA VAL A 359 -33.02 3.26 -18.32
C VAL A 359 -31.97 4.37 -18.20
N MET A 360 -30.71 3.98 -18.30
CA MET A 360 -29.62 4.94 -18.46
C MET A 360 -29.48 5.32 -19.92
N LYS A 361 -29.38 6.63 -20.20
CA LYS A 361 -29.13 7.18 -21.55
C LYS A 361 -28.58 8.59 -21.49
N ASP A 362 -28.27 9.16 -22.64
CA ASP A 362 -27.93 10.58 -22.78
C ASP A 362 -29.12 11.46 -22.40
N ILE A 363 -28.85 12.64 -21.84
CA ILE A 363 -29.92 13.59 -21.46
C ILE A 363 -30.63 14.14 -22.68
N GLU A 364 -31.95 14.21 -22.61
CA GLU A 364 -32.79 14.87 -23.58
C GLU A 364 -33.16 16.27 -23.03
N MET A 365 -32.61 17.33 -23.61
CA MET A 365 -32.71 18.69 -23.06
C MET A 365 -34.13 19.24 -23.01
N ASP A 366 -35.05 18.70 -23.80
CA ASP A 366 -36.49 19.03 -23.80
C ASP A 366 -37.25 18.38 -22.63
N ARG A 367 -36.63 17.44 -21.92
CA ARG A 367 -37.17 16.67 -20.78
C ARG A 367 -36.21 16.59 -19.62
N GLU A 368 -35.39 17.58 -19.39
CA GLU A 368 -34.31 17.54 -18.38
C GLU A 368 -34.80 17.11 -16.98
N ASP A 369 -36.00 17.51 -16.57
CA ASP A 369 -36.62 17.16 -15.29
C ASP A 369 -36.90 15.66 -15.13
N ASP A 370 -36.98 14.92 -16.23
CA ASP A 370 -37.15 13.46 -16.20
C ASP A 370 -35.86 12.71 -15.90
N PHE A 371 -34.71 13.38 -15.86
CA PHE A 371 -33.40 12.78 -15.73
C PHE A 371 -32.80 13.02 -14.34
N ILE A 372 -32.20 11.98 -13.76
CA ILE A 372 -31.45 12.07 -12.50
C ILE A 372 -30.05 11.54 -12.64
N SER A 373 -29.13 12.19 -11.94
CA SER A 373 -27.74 11.73 -11.82
C SER A 373 -27.56 10.97 -10.50
N ILE A 374 -26.97 9.78 -10.58
CA ILE A 374 -26.65 8.97 -9.41
C ILE A 374 -25.12 8.89 -9.31
N SER A 375 -24.55 9.65 -8.38
CA SER A 375 -23.12 9.65 -8.14
C SER A 375 -22.69 8.39 -7.38
N GLY A 376 -21.39 8.05 -7.45
CA GLY A 376 -20.83 6.95 -6.66
C GLY A 376 -21.05 7.12 -5.15
N SER A 377 -20.96 8.35 -4.63
CA SER A 377 -21.25 8.64 -3.22
C SER A 377 -22.72 8.37 -2.88
N LYS A 378 -23.65 8.79 -3.75
CA LYS A 378 -25.08 8.53 -3.56
C LYS A 378 -25.39 7.03 -3.62
N MET A 379 -24.79 6.30 -4.56
CA MET A 379 -24.90 4.84 -4.65
C MET A 379 -24.40 4.16 -3.37
N ARG A 380 -23.24 4.57 -2.84
CA ARG A 380 -22.71 4.03 -1.59
C ARG A 380 -23.63 4.27 -0.40
N ALA A 381 -24.19 5.49 -0.28
CA ALA A 381 -25.13 5.82 0.78
C ALA A 381 -26.40 4.95 0.72
N LEU A 382 -26.96 4.78 -0.48
CA LEU A 382 -28.12 3.90 -0.71
C LEU A 382 -27.81 2.42 -0.37
N ALA A 383 -26.60 1.95 -0.72
CA ALA A 383 -26.19 0.58 -0.41
C ALA A 383 -26.03 0.35 1.09
N ARG A 384 -25.43 1.31 1.84
CA ARG A 384 -25.37 1.24 3.31
C ARG A 384 -26.75 1.21 3.96
N ALA A 385 -27.69 1.99 3.44
CA ALA A 385 -29.07 2.00 3.90
C ALA A 385 -29.88 0.77 3.49
N GLY A 386 -29.31 -0.14 2.69
CA GLY A 386 -30.01 -1.32 2.18
C GLY A 386 -31.20 -0.96 1.29
N ALA A 387 -31.04 0.08 0.46
CA ALA A 387 -32.13 0.58 -0.38
C ALA A 387 -32.68 -0.50 -1.30
N THR A 388 -34.01 -0.62 -1.35
CA THR A 388 -34.74 -1.53 -2.24
C THR A 388 -35.14 -0.82 -3.53
N PRO A 389 -35.51 -1.53 -4.60
CA PRO A 389 -36.02 -0.84 -5.80
C PRO A 389 -37.20 0.09 -5.51
N CYS A 390 -37.16 1.29 -6.08
CA CYS A 390 -38.28 2.25 -5.93
C CYS A 390 -39.58 1.65 -6.42
N ASP A 391 -40.69 1.89 -5.69
CA ASP A 391 -42.02 1.46 -6.09
C ASP A 391 -42.53 2.31 -7.25
N VAL A 392 -42.58 1.73 -8.43
CA VAL A 392 -43.13 2.35 -9.64
C VAL A 392 -44.52 1.79 -10.02
N SER A 393 -45.15 1.02 -9.12
CA SER A 393 -46.49 0.46 -9.33
C SER A 393 -47.53 1.58 -9.44
N HIS A 394 -48.59 1.30 -10.16
CA HIS A 394 -49.72 2.24 -10.34
C HIS A 394 -49.36 3.61 -10.89
N GLY A 395 -48.28 3.68 -11.67
CA GLY A 395 -47.86 4.93 -12.29
C GLY A 395 -47.17 5.93 -11.37
N LYS A 396 -46.66 5.46 -10.21
CA LYS A 396 -45.82 6.28 -9.35
C LYS A 396 -44.52 6.64 -10.05
N SER A 397 -44.13 7.89 -9.92
CA SER A 397 -42.86 8.38 -10.46
C SER A 397 -41.72 8.06 -9.51
N ILE A 398 -40.49 7.90 -10.05
CA ILE A 398 -39.26 7.76 -9.26
C ILE A 398 -39.04 9.05 -8.49
N PRO A 399 -38.81 8.98 -7.16
CA PRO A 399 -38.61 10.17 -6.34
C PRO A 399 -37.29 10.87 -6.69
N SER A 400 -37.26 12.19 -6.54
CA SER A 400 -36.05 12.98 -6.73
C SER A 400 -35.09 12.80 -5.55
N ASP A 401 -35.61 12.60 -4.34
CA ASP A 401 -34.86 12.28 -3.13
C ASP A 401 -34.81 10.76 -2.91
N LEU A 402 -33.87 10.10 -3.57
CA LEU A 402 -33.65 8.66 -3.43
C LEU A 402 -33.19 8.24 -2.03
N LEU A 403 -32.46 9.11 -1.33
CA LEU A 403 -31.95 8.83 0.01
C LEU A 403 -33.04 8.94 1.06
N GLY A 404 -33.88 9.98 0.99
CA GLY A 404 -35.02 10.14 1.90
C GLY A 404 -36.05 9.02 1.76
N GLU A 405 -36.28 8.54 0.55
CA GLU A 405 -37.19 7.43 0.28
C GLU A 405 -36.51 6.04 0.40
N ASN A 406 -35.20 6.00 0.70
CA ASN A 406 -34.40 4.79 0.80
C ASN A 406 -34.63 3.80 -0.35
N CYS A 407 -34.63 4.28 -1.58
CA CYS A 407 -34.86 3.43 -2.74
C CYS A 407 -33.90 3.68 -3.89
N ILE A 408 -33.61 2.63 -4.65
CA ILE A 408 -32.78 2.69 -5.86
C ILE A 408 -33.67 2.57 -7.10
N PRO A 409 -33.40 3.37 -8.16
CA PRO A 409 -34.19 3.27 -9.38
C PRO A 409 -34.15 1.88 -10.00
N PRO A 410 -35.31 1.34 -10.45
CA PRO A 410 -35.38 0.02 -11.08
C PRO A 410 -34.42 -0.08 -12.27
N GLY A 411 -33.70 -1.21 -12.38
CA GLY A 411 -32.73 -1.43 -13.45
C GLY A 411 -31.45 -0.60 -13.38
N PHE A 412 -31.23 0.19 -12.32
CA PHE A 412 -29.96 0.91 -12.13
C PHE A 412 -28.77 -0.05 -11.94
N MET A 413 -29.01 -1.17 -11.29
CA MET A 413 -28.05 -2.28 -11.17
C MET A 413 -28.80 -3.61 -11.26
N VAL A 414 -28.14 -4.65 -11.77
CA VAL A 414 -28.74 -6.00 -11.73
C VAL A 414 -28.98 -6.40 -10.28
N GLN A 415 -30.11 -7.05 -9.98
CA GLN A 415 -30.53 -7.31 -8.61
C GLN A 415 -29.46 -8.02 -7.80
N LYS A 416 -28.90 -9.13 -8.32
CA LYS A 416 -27.82 -9.87 -7.63
C LYS A 416 -26.56 -9.01 -7.43
N GLY A 417 -26.23 -8.14 -8.38
CA GLY A 417 -25.12 -7.20 -8.25
C GLY A 417 -25.38 -6.17 -7.16
N TRP A 418 -26.60 -5.67 -7.04
CA TRP A 418 -26.98 -4.74 -5.98
C TRP A 418 -26.94 -5.39 -4.60
N GLU A 419 -27.46 -6.62 -4.46
CA GLU A 419 -27.37 -7.40 -3.22
C GLU A 419 -25.91 -7.54 -2.75
N ILE A 420 -25.00 -7.91 -3.65
CA ILE A 420 -23.55 -8.02 -3.33
C ILE A 420 -22.98 -6.69 -2.81
N VAL A 421 -23.35 -5.57 -3.43
CA VAL A 421 -22.88 -4.25 -3.03
C VAL A 421 -23.49 -3.82 -1.69
N CYS A 422 -24.79 -4.09 -1.46
CA CYS A 422 -25.46 -3.83 -0.18
C CYS A 422 -24.85 -4.68 0.93
N ASP A 423 -24.69 -5.99 0.73
CA ASP A 423 -24.06 -6.89 1.70
C ASP A 423 -22.68 -6.38 2.13
N TYR A 424 -21.89 -5.92 1.17
CA TYR A 424 -20.59 -5.32 1.48
C TYR A 424 -20.74 -4.07 2.35
N TYR A 425 -21.54 -3.07 1.92
CA TYR A 425 -21.63 -1.80 2.63
C TYR A 425 -22.41 -1.85 3.95
N GLN A 426 -23.30 -2.84 4.14
CA GLN A 426 -23.99 -3.05 5.41
C GLN A 426 -23.14 -3.80 6.43
N ASN A 427 -22.24 -4.67 5.97
CA ASN A 427 -21.32 -5.41 6.83
C ASN A 427 -20.01 -4.67 7.10
N VAL A 428 -19.69 -3.66 6.32
CA VAL A 428 -18.66 -2.69 6.67
C VAL A 428 -19.32 -1.70 7.64
N GLU A 429 -19.05 -1.85 8.95
CA GLU A 429 -19.48 -0.88 9.96
C GLU A 429 -19.17 0.53 9.46
N SER A 430 -20.11 1.45 9.69
CA SER A 430 -20.03 2.84 9.25
C SER A 430 -18.77 3.49 9.85
N THR A 431 -17.68 3.37 9.16
CA THR A 431 -16.49 4.13 9.47
C THR A 431 -16.66 5.49 8.79
N GLU A 432 -16.79 6.55 9.59
CA GLU A 432 -16.48 7.89 9.15
C GLU A 432 -15.16 7.86 8.39
N TRP A 433 -15.07 8.67 7.35
CA TRP A 433 -13.89 8.81 6.52
C TRP A 433 -12.65 9.06 7.38
N VAL A 434 -11.84 8.05 7.56
CA VAL A 434 -10.49 8.19 8.11
C VAL A 434 -9.58 8.38 6.92
N PRO A 435 -8.82 9.46 6.84
CA PRO A 435 -7.84 9.64 5.78
C PRO A 435 -6.96 8.40 5.72
N TYR A 436 -6.91 7.76 4.57
CA TYR A 436 -6.10 6.58 4.37
C TYR A 436 -4.63 6.96 4.45
N SER A 437 -4.13 6.90 5.64
CA SER A 437 -2.71 7.01 5.87
C SER A 437 -2.13 5.63 5.93
N VAL A 438 -1.23 5.37 5.00
CA VAL A 438 -0.27 4.27 5.03
C VAL A 438 -0.84 2.89 4.69
N ILE A 439 -0.28 2.36 3.61
CA ILE A 439 -0.19 0.94 3.27
C ILE A 439 -1.00 0.05 4.20
N ASN A 440 -2.21 -0.33 3.75
CA ASN A 440 -2.94 -1.41 4.37
C ASN A 440 -2.20 -2.72 4.04
N VAL A 441 -1.09 -2.90 4.70
CA VAL A 441 -0.66 -4.24 5.03
C VAL A 441 -1.62 -4.62 6.12
N ASP A 442 -2.53 -5.57 5.89
CA ASP A 442 -3.16 -6.27 7.01
C ASP A 442 -2.01 -6.62 7.94
N PRO A 443 -1.98 -6.12 9.18
CA PRO A 443 -0.85 -6.41 10.04
C PRO A 443 -0.76 -7.92 10.09
N LEU A 444 0.45 -8.43 10.02
CA LEU A 444 0.70 -9.82 10.32
C LEU A 444 0.27 -10.00 11.77
N VAL A 445 -0.99 -10.37 11.97
CA VAL A 445 -1.57 -10.55 13.31
C VAL A 445 -1.40 -12.00 13.70
N ALA A 446 -0.87 -12.24 14.88
CA ALA A 446 -0.66 -13.58 15.38
C ALA A 446 -1.99 -14.36 15.48
N LYS A 447 -2.00 -15.62 15.10
CA LYS A 447 -3.19 -16.49 15.19
C LYS A 447 -3.74 -16.63 16.61
N ALA A 448 -2.88 -16.45 17.61
CA ALA A 448 -3.24 -16.48 19.02
C ALA A 448 -3.61 -15.09 19.57
N THR A 449 -4.29 -14.28 18.76
CA THR A 449 -4.77 -12.94 19.16
C THR A 449 -6.24 -12.76 18.81
N ARG A 450 -6.87 -11.78 19.41
CA ARG A 450 -8.21 -11.29 19.07
C ARG A 450 -8.18 -9.77 18.97
N HIS A 451 -8.71 -9.24 17.90
CA HIS A 451 -8.83 -7.79 17.74
C HIS A 451 -10.27 -7.31 17.77
N GLU A 452 -10.44 -6.06 18.14
CA GLU A 452 -11.65 -5.25 18.06
C GLU A 452 -11.34 -4.02 17.22
N GLY A 453 -12.33 -3.47 16.56
CA GLY A 453 -12.13 -2.32 15.67
C GLY A 453 -11.34 -2.67 14.41
N ARG A 454 -11.14 -1.67 13.56
CA ARG A 454 -10.41 -1.81 12.30
C ARG A 454 -8.97 -1.34 12.47
N TYR A 455 -8.01 -2.09 11.95
CA TYR A 455 -6.61 -1.66 11.89
C TYR A 455 -6.45 -0.32 11.16
N GLY A 456 -5.58 0.54 11.71
CA GLY A 456 -5.38 1.90 11.21
C GLY A 456 -6.44 2.90 11.69
N THR A 457 -7.26 2.54 12.68
CA THR A 457 -8.20 3.43 13.37
C THR A 457 -7.90 3.47 14.86
N MET A 458 -8.40 4.50 15.54
CA MET A 458 -8.24 4.67 16.99
C MET A 458 -9.00 3.63 17.82
N GLU A 459 -9.98 2.94 17.23
CA GLU A 459 -10.77 1.90 17.88
C GLU A 459 -10.11 0.52 17.81
N PHE A 460 -9.04 0.37 17.03
CA PHE A 460 -8.33 -0.91 16.91
C PHE A 460 -7.67 -1.29 18.23
N LYS A 461 -8.04 -2.47 18.74
CA LYS A 461 -7.48 -3.08 19.96
C LYS A 461 -7.13 -4.52 19.67
N LEU A 462 -5.89 -4.90 19.92
CA LEU A 462 -5.42 -6.27 19.79
C LEU A 462 -5.07 -6.85 21.15
N TYR A 463 -5.63 -8.01 21.47
CA TYR A 463 -5.38 -8.73 22.70
C TYR A 463 -4.70 -10.09 22.41
N PRO A 464 -3.60 -10.44 23.04
CA PRO A 464 -3.10 -11.80 23.04
C PRO A 464 -4.13 -12.76 23.66
N LEU A 465 -4.08 -14.04 23.24
CA LEU A 465 -4.95 -15.08 23.78
C LEU A 465 -4.09 -16.16 24.46
N ASN A 466 -4.57 -16.64 25.60
CA ASN A 466 -3.99 -17.82 26.22
C ASN A 466 -4.39 -19.11 25.46
N ARG A 467 -3.86 -20.26 25.87
CA ARG A 467 -4.12 -21.57 25.24
C ARG A 467 -5.60 -21.96 25.21
N ASN A 468 -6.43 -21.35 26.07
CA ASN A 468 -7.88 -21.60 26.14
C ASN A 468 -8.69 -20.58 25.31
N GLY A 469 -8.03 -19.70 24.53
CA GLY A 469 -8.66 -18.66 23.72
C GLY A 469 -9.23 -17.49 24.53
N LYS A 470 -8.83 -17.34 25.80
CA LYS A 470 -9.21 -16.20 26.64
C LYS A 470 -8.20 -15.06 26.43
N ARG A 471 -8.70 -13.82 26.34
CA ARG A 471 -7.86 -12.60 26.32
C ARG A 471 -6.99 -12.53 27.56
N ILE A 472 -5.75 -12.12 27.37
CA ILE A 472 -4.77 -11.88 28.41
C ILE A 472 -4.11 -10.51 28.17
N SER A 473 -3.56 -9.94 29.24
CA SER A 473 -2.73 -8.74 29.16
C SER A 473 -1.38 -9.06 28.54
N ALA A 474 -0.96 -8.28 27.54
CA ALA A 474 0.38 -8.38 26.98
C ALA A 474 1.46 -8.03 28.02
N TRP A 475 1.11 -7.22 29.02
CA TRP A 475 2.02 -6.72 30.05
C TRP A 475 2.09 -7.65 31.28
N HIS A 476 0.91 -8.08 31.78
CA HIS A 476 0.83 -8.74 33.10
C HIS A 476 0.79 -10.25 33.06
N ASP A 477 0.19 -10.85 32.00
CA ASP A 477 -0.15 -12.28 31.98
C ASP A 477 0.85 -13.14 31.20
N ILE A 478 1.95 -12.55 30.72
CA ILE A 478 3.04 -13.23 30.02
C ILE A 478 4.29 -13.13 30.90
N ASP A 479 4.92 -14.26 31.17
CA ASP A 479 6.16 -14.28 31.95
C ASP A 479 7.29 -13.56 31.22
N LEU A 480 8.04 -12.70 31.91
CA LEU A 480 9.22 -12.03 31.35
C LEU A 480 10.26 -13.04 30.89
N TRP A 481 10.58 -14.00 31.77
CA TRP A 481 11.69 -14.92 31.55
C TRP A 481 11.25 -16.21 30.87
N ALA A 482 11.76 -16.48 29.67
CA ALA A 482 11.68 -17.80 29.05
C ALA A 482 12.77 -18.75 29.64
N ASP A 483 14.00 -18.26 29.85
CA ASP A 483 15.09 -18.92 30.58
C ASP A 483 16.11 -17.84 31.00
N LYS A 484 16.03 -17.38 32.25
CA LYS A 484 16.89 -16.29 32.75
C LYS A 484 18.38 -16.66 32.69
N ALA A 485 18.74 -17.91 33.02
CA ALA A 485 20.14 -18.35 33.01
C ALA A 485 20.73 -18.35 31.58
N ALA A 486 19.93 -18.63 30.60
CA ALA A 486 20.28 -18.57 29.17
C ALA A 486 20.11 -17.17 28.55
N ARG A 487 19.78 -16.16 29.34
CA ARG A 487 19.44 -14.77 28.88
C ARG A 487 18.29 -14.75 27.87
N MET A 488 17.30 -15.61 28.06
CA MET A 488 16.14 -15.71 27.20
C MET A 488 14.94 -15.04 27.84
N VAL A 489 14.36 -14.09 27.09
CA VAL A 489 13.14 -13.35 27.44
C VAL A 489 12.00 -13.70 26.50
N ASN A 490 10.77 -13.53 26.98
CA ASN A 490 9.61 -13.48 26.11
C ASN A 490 9.44 -12.03 25.60
N PHE A 491 9.27 -11.87 24.32
CA PHE A 491 9.13 -10.60 23.66
C PHE A 491 7.78 -10.55 22.94
N VAL A 492 7.00 -9.50 23.21
CA VAL A 492 5.68 -9.27 22.59
C VAL A 492 5.82 -8.26 21.48
N ILE A 493 5.44 -8.64 20.26
CA ILE A 493 5.56 -7.80 19.08
C ILE A 493 4.40 -6.80 19.01
N GLU A 494 4.70 -5.52 18.99
CA GLU A 494 3.77 -4.44 18.76
C GLU A 494 3.82 -3.95 17.32
N ILE A 495 5.02 -3.78 16.78
CA ILE A 495 5.27 -3.25 15.46
C ILE A 495 6.08 -4.26 14.66
N PRO A 496 5.46 -5.00 13.73
CA PRO A 496 6.18 -5.84 12.79
C PRO A 496 7.22 -5.06 12.00
N MET A 497 8.37 -5.69 11.74
CA MET A 497 9.39 -5.16 10.85
C MET A 497 8.74 -4.64 9.55
N TYR A 498 9.12 -3.43 9.12
CA TYR A 498 8.60 -2.70 7.96
C TYR A 498 7.15 -2.14 8.10
N SER A 499 6.54 -2.25 9.27
CA SER A 499 5.30 -1.52 9.57
C SER A 499 5.62 -0.08 9.97
N THR A 500 4.86 0.88 9.45
CA THR A 500 4.99 2.30 9.83
C THR A 500 4.00 2.73 10.90
N ALA A 501 2.94 1.96 11.15
CA ALA A 501 1.99 2.26 12.21
C ALA A 501 2.69 2.14 13.57
N LYS A 502 2.69 3.22 14.35
CA LYS A 502 3.20 3.20 15.72
C LYS A 502 2.15 2.55 16.61
N MET A 503 2.38 1.29 16.95
CA MET A 503 1.50 0.50 17.80
C MET A 503 2.15 0.36 19.17
N GLU A 504 1.36 0.47 20.23
CA GLU A 504 1.82 0.42 21.63
C GLU A 504 0.80 -0.34 22.48
N MET A 505 1.28 -1.05 23.48
CA MET A 505 0.44 -1.60 24.53
C MET A 505 -0.06 -0.45 25.44
N MET A 506 -1.37 -0.35 25.58
CA MET A 506 -1.98 0.69 26.40
C MET A 506 -2.07 0.27 27.84
N LYS A 507 -1.25 0.91 28.68
CA LYS A 507 -1.14 0.61 30.13
C LYS A 507 -2.39 1.01 30.92
N ASP A 508 -3.17 1.99 30.45
CA ASP A 508 -4.36 2.55 31.09
C ASP A 508 -5.69 1.93 30.60
N VAL A 509 -5.65 1.14 29.53
CA VAL A 509 -6.85 0.53 28.93
C VAL A 509 -7.10 -0.86 29.49
N PRO A 510 -8.35 -1.21 29.87
CA PRO A 510 -8.70 -2.52 30.42
C PRO A 510 -8.20 -3.70 29.57
N GLY A 511 -7.35 -4.55 30.17
CA GLY A 511 -6.74 -5.70 29.55
C GLY A 511 -5.49 -5.39 28.72
N ASN A 512 -4.98 -4.18 28.78
CA ASN A 512 -3.73 -3.70 28.17
C ASN A 512 -3.58 -4.14 26.70
N PRO A 513 -4.54 -3.73 25.83
CA PRO A 513 -4.46 -4.08 24.41
C PRO A 513 -3.33 -3.34 23.70
N ILE A 514 -2.82 -3.92 22.62
CA ILE A 514 -1.99 -3.20 21.66
C ILE A 514 -2.91 -2.34 20.80
N MET A 515 -2.68 -1.02 20.78
CA MET A 515 -3.47 -0.03 20.03
C MET A 515 -2.53 0.87 19.23
N GLN A 516 -3.08 1.65 18.31
CA GLN A 516 -2.28 2.62 17.59
C GLN A 516 -2.10 3.89 18.42
N ASP A 517 -0.85 4.33 18.58
CA ASP A 517 -0.53 5.65 19.14
C ASP A 517 -1.17 6.78 18.32
N THR A 518 -1.49 7.89 18.97
CA THR A 518 -2.22 8.99 18.36
C THR A 518 -1.43 10.29 18.43
N LYS A 519 -1.54 11.08 17.35
CA LYS A 519 -1.01 12.43 17.27
C LYS A 519 -2.07 13.33 16.64
N ASP A 520 -2.38 14.45 17.28
CA ASP A 520 -3.38 15.43 16.79
C ASP A 520 -4.76 14.79 16.50
N ASN A 521 -5.20 13.87 17.38
CA ASN A 521 -6.43 13.08 17.24
C ASN A 521 -6.47 12.19 15.98
N ALA A 522 -5.32 11.76 15.46
CA ALA A 522 -5.20 10.84 14.33
C ALA A 522 -4.21 9.71 14.64
N PRO A 523 -4.35 8.53 14.03
CA PRO A 523 -3.38 7.45 14.17
C PRO A 523 -1.97 7.89 13.78
N ARG A 524 -0.99 7.60 14.62
CA ARG A 524 0.42 7.99 14.42
C ARG A 524 1.18 6.96 13.60
N TYR A 525 2.08 7.44 12.76
CA TYR A 525 2.93 6.61 11.91
C TYR A 525 4.36 7.13 11.92
N TYR A 526 5.32 6.23 11.78
CA TYR A 526 6.71 6.61 11.55
C TYR A 526 6.86 7.22 10.15
N SER A 527 7.38 8.42 10.07
CA SER A 527 7.58 9.18 8.84
C SER A 527 9.06 9.35 8.44
N TYR A 528 9.99 9.07 9.34
CA TYR A 528 11.44 9.10 9.07
C TYR A 528 11.91 7.90 8.22
N GLY A 529 11.19 6.80 8.27
CA GLY A 529 11.50 5.57 7.55
C GLY A 529 10.83 4.38 8.20
N THR A 530 10.76 3.27 7.48
CA THR A 530 10.17 2.04 8.00
C THR A 530 11.15 1.36 8.96
N PRO A 531 10.76 0.99 10.20
CA PRO A 531 11.60 0.20 11.07
C PRO A 531 12.06 -1.08 10.36
N PHE A 532 13.35 -1.32 10.30
CA PHE A 532 13.94 -2.51 9.68
C PHE A 532 14.14 -3.67 10.68
N PHE A 533 13.47 -3.58 11.80
CA PHE A 533 13.46 -4.50 12.93
C PHE A 533 12.03 -4.73 13.41
N ASN A 534 11.77 -5.79 14.16
CA ASN A 534 10.54 -5.95 14.90
C ASN A 534 10.65 -5.22 16.23
N TYR A 535 9.60 -4.50 16.62
CA TYR A 535 9.59 -3.68 17.82
C TYR A 535 8.45 -4.08 18.73
N GLY A 536 8.65 -3.94 20.04
CA GLY A 536 7.63 -4.22 21.03
C GLY A 536 8.19 -4.23 22.46
N LEU A 537 7.44 -4.79 23.38
CA LEU A 537 7.73 -4.72 24.81
C LEU A 537 8.27 -6.05 25.39
N LEU A 538 8.98 -5.94 26.48
CA LEU A 538 9.21 -7.05 27.41
C LEU A 538 8.13 -7.03 28.50
N PRO A 539 7.35 -8.12 28.67
CA PRO A 539 6.29 -8.17 29.68
C PRO A 539 6.87 -8.13 31.10
N GLN A 540 6.03 -7.75 32.07
CA GLN A 540 6.38 -7.68 33.49
C GLN A 540 7.63 -6.82 33.79
N THR A 541 7.74 -5.68 33.08
CA THR A 541 8.77 -4.65 33.26
C THR A 541 8.09 -3.28 33.35
N TRP A 542 8.77 -2.30 33.95
CA TRP A 542 8.30 -0.91 34.05
C TRP A 542 9.47 0.04 34.22
N GLU A 543 9.64 1.00 33.30
CA GLU A 543 10.61 2.08 33.41
C GLU A 543 10.06 3.16 34.36
N ASN A 544 10.51 3.11 35.59
CA ASN A 544 9.97 3.86 36.71
C ASN A 544 10.16 5.37 36.54
N SER A 545 9.07 6.11 36.35
CA SER A 545 9.06 7.58 36.22
C SER A 545 9.45 8.35 37.47
N HIS A 546 9.61 7.68 38.62
CA HIS A 546 10.11 8.28 39.87
C HIS A 546 11.59 7.99 40.09
N HIS A 547 12.16 6.99 39.45
CA HIS A 547 13.56 6.62 39.53
C HIS A 547 14.41 7.39 38.50
N LYS A 548 15.57 7.88 38.93
CA LYS A 548 16.54 8.52 38.04
C LYS A 548 17.63 7.53 37.68
N ASP A 549 17.65 7.12 36.44
CA ASP A 549 18.65 6.21 35.92
C ASP A 549 20.07 6.82 36.04
N PRO A 550 21.05 6.07 36.57
CA PRO A 550 22.41 6.58 36.79
C PRO A 550 23.20 6.84 35.50
N HIS A 551 22.91 6.16 34.39
CA HIS A 551 23.65 6.25 33.15
C HIS A 551 23.09 7.36 32.25
N THR A 552 21.78 7.40 32.02
CA THR A 552 21.12 8.42 31.23
C THR A 552 20.99 9.75 31.99
N GLY A 553 20.92 9.69 33.32
CA GLY A 553 20.66 10.85 34.19
C GLY A 553 19.23 11.38 34.08
N ALA A 554 18.31 10.66 33.43
CA ALA A 554 16.90 10.99 33.27
C ALA A 554 16.03 10.00 34.07
N LYS A 555 14.73 10.27 34.18
CA LYS A 555 13.75 9.35 34.79
C LYS A 555 13.16 8.45 33.71
N GLY A 556 12.69 7.27 34.09
CA GLY A 556 11.97 6.37 33.18
C GLY A 556 10.72 7.01 32.59
N ASP A 557 10.31 6.54 31.42
CA ASP A 557 9.20 7.09 30.60
C ASP A 557 7.83 6.59 31.04
N ASN A 558 7.76 5.77 32.09
CA ASN A 558 6.53 5.23 32.65
C ASN A 558 5.89 4.09 31.81
N ASP A 559 6.60 3.48 30.88
CA ASP A 559 6.13 2.38 30.04
C ASP A 559 6.89 1.06 30.33
N PRO A 560 6.42 -0.10 29.89
CA PRO A 560 7.23 -1.31 29.87
C PRO A 560 8.48 -1.09 29.03
N ILE A 561 9.59 -1.74 29.38
CA ILE A 561 10.82 -1.59 28.62
C ILE A 561 10.66 -2.14 27.19
N ASP A 562 11.11 -1.37 26.26
CA ASP A 562 11.05 -1.68 24.83
C ASP A 562 12.15 -2.65 24.39
N ALA A 563 11.84 -3.47 23.40
CA ALA A 563 12.83 -4.32 22.77
C ALA A 563 12.78 -4.26 21.23
N ILE A 564 13.96 -4.47 20.64
CA ILE A 564 14.21 -4.45 19.20
C ILE A 564 14.73 -5.82 18.78
N GLU A 565 13.94 -6.55 18.01
CA GLU A 565 14.30 -7.85 17.48
C GLU A 565 14.89 -7.71 16.08
N ILE A 566 16.15 -8.14 15.92
CA ILE A 566 16.98 -7.91 14.73
C ILE A 566 17.08 -9.14 13.81
N GLY A 567 16.20 -10.13 13.97
CA GLY A 567 16.15 -11.32 13.13
C GLY A 567 15.78 -11.06 11.67
N ASP A 568 15.74 -12.10 10.85
CA ASP A 568 15.41 -12.01 9.44
C ASP A 568 13.87 -12.03 9.21
N GLY A 569 13.32 -10.89 8.80
CA GLY A 569 11.92 -10.75 8.38
C GLY A 569 10.92 -10.43 9.50
N PRO A 570 9.71 -10.01 9.13
CA PRO A 570 8.69 -9.54 10.05
C PRO A 570 8.11 -10.68 10.89
N LEU A 571 7.80 -10.36 12.15
CA LEU A 571 6.97 -11.15 13.05
C LEU A 571 5.54 -10.61 13.05
N ALA A 572 4.59 -11.38 13.57
CA ALA A 572 3.20 -10.96 13.62
C ALA A 572 2.92 -10.07 14.84
N MET A 573 2.12 -9.01 14.69
CA MET A 573 1.65 -8.18 15.80
C MET A 573 0.92 -9.04 16.85
N GLY A 574 1.27 -8.87 18.11
CA GLY A 574 0.75 -9.68 19.22
C GLY A 574 1.34 -11.09 19.32
N GLU A 575 2.30 -11.44 18.45
CA GLU A 575 3.06 -12.68 18.61
C GLU A 575 4.00 -12.58 19.82
N VAL A 576 4.13 -13.67 20.54
CA VAL A 576 5.07 -13.79 21.65
C VAL A 576 6.17 -14.75 21.23
N VAL A 577 7.40 -14.27 21.21
CA VAL A 577 8.56 -15.05 20.79
C VAL A 577 9.64 -15.07 21.86
N GLN A 578 10.36 -16.17 21.95
CA GLN A 578 11.51 -16.30 22.86
C GLN A 578 12.76 -15.75 22.18
N CYS A 579 13.41 -14.78 22.84
CA CYS A 579 14.55 -14.07 22.31
C CYS A 579 15.73 -14.12 23.27
N ARG A 580 16.95 -14.16 22.71
CA ARG A 580 18.20 -13.97 23.48
C ARG A 580 18.51 -12.48 23.55
N VAL A 581 18.83 -11.99 24.74
CA VAL A 581 19.33 -10.63 24.98
C VAL A 581 20.78 -10.53 24.49
N LEU A 582 21.05 -9.49 23.69
CA LEU A 582 22.37 -9.22 23.10
C LEU A 582 23.02 -7.95 23.65
N GLY A 583 22.24 -6.94 24.03
CA GLY A 583 22.68 -5.65 24.54
C GLY A 583 21.51 -4.70 24.68
N ALA A 584 21.77 -3.42 24.94
CA ALA A 584 20.78 -2.37 25.01
C ALA A 584 21.29 -1.06 24.42
N MET A 585 20.38 -0.23 23.89
CA MET A 585 20.60 1.18 23.56
C MET A 585 19.96 2.03 24.66
N GLU A 586 20.72 2.91 25.26
CA GLU A 586 20.28 3.81 26.33
C GLU A 586 19.80 5.14 25.70
N LEU A 587 18.54 5.16 25.23
CA LEU A 587 17.93 6.34 24.59
C LEU A 587 17.49 7.35 25.63
N ILE A 588 17.67 8.64 25.35
CA ILE A 588 17.07 9.75 26.09
C ILE A 588 16.08 10.41 25.14
N ASP A 589 14.81 10.05 25.30
CA ASP A 589 13.73 10.53 24.48
C ASP A 589 12.96 11.65 25.18
N GLU A 590 12.91 12.84 24.60
CA GLU A 590 12.28 14.05 25.17
C GLU A 590 12.70 14.38 26.64
N GLY A 591 13.80 13.85 27.11
CA GLY A 591 14.35 14.08 28.44
C GLY A 591 14.01 12.97 29.44
N GLU A 592 13.41 11.89 28.99
CA GLU A 592 13.14 10.67 29.76
C GLU A 592 14.04 9.51 29.30
N THR A 593 14.31 8.58 30.21
CA THR A 593 15.03 7.34 29.91
C THR A 593 14.07 6.39 29.19
N ASP A 594 14.51 5.89 28.06
CA ASP A 594 13.74 5.00 27.20
C ASP A 594 14.71 3.95 26.62
N HIS A 595 14.94 2.87 27.37
CA HIS A 595 15.88 1.83 26.96
C HIS A 595 15.33 0.97 25.82
N LYS A 596 16.20 0.56 24.90
CA LYS A 596 15.86 -0.33 23.80
C LYS A 596 16.71 -1.59 23.87
N ILE A 597 16.13 -2.67 24.35
CA ILE A 597 16.83 -3.96 24.49
C ILE A 597 17.00 -4.59 23.11
N ILE A 598 18.21 -4.93 22.74
CA ILE A 598 18.49 -5.60 21.46
C ILE A 598 18.41 -7.10 21.67
N VAL A 599 17.52 -7.76 20.91
CA VAL A 599 17.28 -9.19 21.04
C VAL A 599 17.30 -9.91 19.69
N ILE A 600 17.54 -11.22 19.71
CA ILE A 600 17.41 -12.10 18.56
C ILE A 600 16.51 -13.29 18.90
N ARG A 601 15.48 -13.55 18.08
CA ARG A 601 14.56 -14.67 18.29
C ARG A 601 15.23 -16.03 18.13
N SER A 602 14.79 -17.00 18.93
CA SER A 602 15.32 -18.37 18.95
C SER A 602 15.17 -19.12 17.61
N THR A 603 14.26 -18.68 16.75
CA THR A 603 14.02 -19.26 15.42
C THR A 603 14.82 -18.62 14.30
N ASP A 604 15.67 -17.60 14.60
CA ASP A 604 16.52 -16.99 13.57
C ASP A 604 17.62 -17.96 13.15
N LYS A 605 17.95 -18.00 11.85
CA LYS A 605 18.97 -18.89 11.29
C LYS A 605 20.40 -18.68 11.83
N HIS A 606 20.66 -17.51 12.43
CA HIS A 606 21.93 -17.15 13.03
C HIS A 606 21.90 -17.19 14.55
N PHE A 607 20.79 -17.63 15.17
CA PHE A 607 20.63 -17.65 16.61
C PHE A 607 21.79 -18.35 17.37
N ASP A 608 22.26 -19.52 16.86
CA ASP A 608 23.35 -20.26 17.45
C ASP A 608 24.74 -19.63 17.28
N ARG A 609 24.82 -18.52 16.54
CA ARG A 609 26.08 -17.82 16.20
C ARG A 609 26.15 -16.42 16.76
N ILE A 610 25.00 -15.83 17.13
CA ILE A 610 24.89 -14.47 17.64
C ILE A 610 24.56 -14.55 19.12
N HIS A 611 25.55 -14.22 19.98
CA HIS A 611 25.44 -14.24 21.42
C HIS A 611 25.64 -12.87 22.07
N SER A 612 26.10 -11.89 21.28
CA SER A 612 26.40 -10.54 21.75
C SER A 612 26.26 -9.53 20.61
N VAL A 613 26.36 -8.26 20.90
CA VAL A 613 26.33 -7.16 19.92
C VAL A 613 27.51 -7.26 18.94
N GLU A 614 28.67 -7.67 19.40
CA GLU A 614 29.87 -7.83 18.55
C GLU A 614 29.69 -8.94 17.49
N ASP A 615 28.88 -9.96 17.80
CA ASP A 615 28.55 -10.98 16.81
C ASP A 615 27.65 -10.44 15.70
N LEU A 616 26.86 -9.37 15.96
CA LEU A 616 25.99 -8.76 14.97
C LEU A 616 26.80 -8.18 13.80
N ASP A 617 27.87 -7.47 14.05
CA ASP A 617 28.71 -6.91 12.99
C ASP A 617 29.28 -7.97 12.06
N LYS A 618 29.53 -9.15 12.61
CA LYS A 618 30.04 -10.28 11.83
C LYS A 618 28.97 -10.96 10.96
N TYR A 619 27.77 -11.15 11.49
CA TYR A 619 26.71 -11.92 10.81
C TYR A 619 25.62 -11.03 10.20
N LYS A 620 25.47 -9.80 10.68
CA LYS A 620 24.52 -8.79 10.23
C LYS A 620 25.20 -7.39 10.18
N PRO A 621 26.27 -7.23 9.38
CA PRO A 621 27.09 -6.01 9.39
C PRO A 621 26.25 -4.76 9.10
N GLY A 622 26.53 -3.67 9.86
CA GLY A 622 25.87 -2.39 9.75
C GLY A 622 24.48 -2.29 10.41
N VAL A 623 24.00 -3.35 11.07
CA VAL A 623 22.71 -3.31 11.80
C VAL A 623 22.76 -2.29 12.93
N ILE A 624 23.85 -2.27 13.70
CA ILE A 624 23.98 -1.34 14.83
C ILE A 624 24.06 0.10 14.36
N ASP A 625 24.90 0.41 13.38
CA ASP A 625 25.02 1.76 12.82
C ASP A 625 23.67 2.32 12.34
N ASN A 626 22.90 1.46 11.65
CA ASN A 626 21.56 1.84 11.16
C ASN A 626 20.56 1.98 12.31
N LEU A 627 20.68 1.19 13.36
CA LEU A 627 19.82 1.30 14.55
C LEU A 627 20.08 2.61 15.29
N VAL A 628 21.36 2.96 15.49
CA VAL A 628 21.78 4.24 16.08
C VAL A 628 21.24 5.41 15.25
N ASP A 629 21.41 5.38 13.92
CA ASP A 629 20.87 6.41 13.04
C ASP A 629 19.36 6.53 13.14
N TRP A 630 18.65 5.40 13.13
CA TRP A 630 17.20 5.40 13.20
C TRP A 630 16.70 5.94 14.55
N LEU A 631 17.23 5.46 15.68
CA LEU A 631 16.84 5.91 17.01
C LEU A 631 17.12 7.39 17.26
N LYS A 632 18.22 7.93 16.72
CA LYS A 632 18.55 9.34 16.81
C LYS A 632 17.58 10.22 16.00
N ASN A 633 17.10 9.74 14.85
CA ASN A 633 16.48 10.60 13.86
C ASN A 633 14.96 10.34 13.64
N TYR A 634 14.37 9.25 14.15
CA TYR A 634 13.01 8.86 13.80
C TYR A 634 11.91 9.88 14.13
N LYS A 635 12.16 10.79 15.10
CA LYS A 635 11.26 11.90 15.46
C LYS A 635 11.52 13.20 14.70
N THR A 636 12.62 13.31 13.96
CA THR A 636 12.97 14.57 13.25
C THR A 636 11.96 14.91 12.16
N SER A 637 11.37 13.92 11.52
CA SER A 637 10.27 14.10 10.58
C SER A 637 8.97 14.61 11.22
N ASP A 638 8.84 14.46 12.54
CA ASP A 638 7.75 15.03 13.35
C ASP A 638 8.04 16.46 13.83
N GLY A 639 9.15 17.03 13.39
CA GLY A 639 9.60 18.38 13.80
C GLY A 639 10.26 18.42 15.20
N LYS A 640 10.60 17.24 15.75
CA LYS A 640 11.29 17.13 17.04
C LYS A 640 12.83 17.22 16.81
N PRO A 641 13.60 17.61 17.83
CA PRO A 641 15.06 17.56 17.75
C PRO A 641 15.56 16.11 17.60
N VAL A 642 16.82 15.97 17.20
CA VAL A 642 17.53 14.69 17.19
C VAL A 642 17.58 14.13 18.61
N ASN A 643 17.19 12.87 18.80
CA ASN A 643 17.25 12.19 20.07
C ASN A 643 18.72 11.99 20.54
N ARG A 644 18.90 11.87 21.84
CA ARG A 644 20.21 11.64 22.44
C ARG A 644 20.32 10.20 22.91
N LEU A 645 21.49 9.62 22.77
CA LEU A 645 21.89 8.38 23.42
C LEU A 645 22.84 8.71 24.57
N ALA A 646 22.77 7.99 25.66
CA ALA A 646 23.73 8.13 26.76
C ALA A 646 25.14 7.74 26.28
N GLN A 647 25.21 6.72 25.43
CA GLN A 647 26.40 6.32 24.66
C GLN A 647 26.00 5.86 23.25
N GLU A 648 26.87 6.04 22.26
CA GLU A 648 26.56 5.68 20.85
C GLU A 648 26.68 4.16 20.59
N GLU A 649 27.51 3.47 21.36
CA GLU A 649 27.65 2.01 21.29
C GLU A 649 26.63 1.33 22.21
N PRO A 650 26.04 0.20 21.78
CA PRO A 650 25.17 -0.57 22.65
C PRO A 650 25.93 -1.10 23.89
N THR A 651 25.21 -1.25 25.00
CA THR A 651 25.75 -1.93 26.18
C THR A 651 25.99 -3.42 25.92
N SER A 652 26.77 -4.06 26.77
CA SER A 652 26.95 -5.51 26.72
C SER A 652 25.65 -6.26 27.09
N ALA A 653 25.57 -7.52 26.70
CA ALA A 653 24.46 -8.39 27.12
C ALA A 653 24.31 -8.53 28.65
N ALA A 654 25.40 -8.42 29.40
CA ALA A 654 25.36 -8.47 30.87
C ALA A 654 24.71 -7.20 31.45
N GLU A 655 25.13 -6.02 30.99
CA GLU A 655 24.54 -4.74 31.41
C GLU A 655 23.06 -4.64 30.99
N ALA A 656 22.70 -5.12 29.79
CA ALA A 656 21.31 -5.20 29.37
C ALA A 656 20.45 -6.11 30.26
N MET A 657 21.04 -7.22 30.78
CA MET A 657 20.37 -8.08 31.73
C MET A 657 20.17 -7.38 33.09
N ASP A 658 21.17 -6.61 33.57
CA ASP A 658 21.05 -5.83 34.80
C ASP A 658 19.92 -4.78 34.67
N ILE A 659 19.82 -4.08 33.51
CA ILE A 659 18.71 -3.16 33.23
C ILE A 659 17.34 -3.88 33.27
N ILE A 660 17.21 -5.03 32.59
CA ILE A 660 15.96 -5.80 32.59
C ILE A 660 15.57 -6.26 33.98
N GLU A 661 16.55 -6.70 34.80
CA GLU A 661 16.31 -7.11 36.20
C GLU A 661 15.81 -5.93 37.04
N GLU A 662 16.42 -4.77 36.94
CA GLU A 662 16.01 -3.55 37.65
C GLU A 662 14.58 -3.11 37.27
N VAL A 663 14.26 -3.03 36.00
CA VAL A 663 12.88 -2.61 35.57
C VAL A 663 11.84 -3.70 35.87
N SER A 664 12.23 -4.96 36.02
CA SER A 664 11.35 -6.03 36.48
C SER A 664 11.10 -5.91 38.00
N GLU A 665 12.10 -5.51 38.80
CA GLU A 665 11.90 -5.21 40.24
C GLU A 665 10.99 -3.98 40.40
N PHE A 666 11.14 -2.96 39.58
CA PHE A 666 10.22 -1.79 39.57
C PHE A 666 8.80 -2.19 39.26
N TYR A 667 8.59 -3.11 38.31
CA TYR A 667 7.27 -3.65 38.00
C TYR A 667 6.68 -4.41 39.19
N ASP A 668 7.44 -5.25 39.85
CA ASP A 668 7.01 -5.97 41.09
C ASP A 668 6.62 -4.99 42.22
N ASP A 669 7.34 -3.90 42.36
CA ASP A 669 7.01 -2.84 43.32
C ASP A 669 5.76 -2.07 42.91
N LEU A 670 5.53 -1.83 41.60
CA LEU A 670 4.31 -1.22 41.07
C LEU A 670 3.07 -2.08 41.37
N ILE A 671 3.09 -3.36 40.96
CA ILE A 671 1.91 -4.25 41.13
C ILE A 671 1.64 -4.64 42.58
N SER A 672 2.66 -4.62 43.45
CA SER A 672 2.49 -4.85 44.88
C SER A 672 2.04 -3.61 45.66
N GLY A 673 1.88 -2.47 44.99
CA GLY A 673 1.43 -1.21 45.62
C GLY A 673 2.49 -0.58 46.56
N LYS A 674 3.76 -0.89 46.38
CA LYS A 674 4.85 -0.24 47.12
C LYS A 674 5.22 1.13 46.57
N VAL A 675 4.86 1.39 45.33
CA VAL A 675 5.06 2.70 44.69
C VAL A 675 3.86 3.59 44.96
N GLU A 676 4.08 4.78 45.50
CA GLU A 676 3.03 5.82 45.65
C GLU A 676 2.84 6.51 44.27
N LEU A 677 1.70 6.30 43.60
CA LEU A 677 1.38 6.84 42.28
C LEU A 677 0.98 8.31 42.30
N GLU A 678 0.96 8.96 43.48
CA GLU A 678 0.68 10.41 43.67
C GLU A 678 -0.60 10.91 42.95
N GLY A 679 -1.68 10.10 42.94
CA GLY A 679 -2.95 10.43 42.29
C GLY A 679 -3.00 10.14 40.80
N LYS A 680 -2.06 9.29 40.30
CA LYS A 680 -1.99 8.81 38.92
C LYS A 680 -2.40 7.33 38.79
N GLU A 681 -3.27 6.86 39.69
CA GLU A 681 -3.78 5.48 39.64
C GLU A 681 -4.57 5.21 38.36
N GLU A 682 -5.13 6.26 37.73
CA GLU A 682 -5.85 6.18 36.45
C GLU A 682 -4.90 5.96 35.26
N ASP A 683 -3.58 6.19 35.43
CA ASP A 683 -2.59 5.97 34.36
C ASP A 683 -2.30 4.48 34.14
N PHE A 684 -2.85 3.58 34.98
CA PHE A 684 -2.57 2.14 34.90
C PHE A 684 -3.83 1.29 35.05
N TYR A 685 -3.97 0.30 34.19
CA TYR A 685 -4.88 -0.82 34.39
C TYR A 685 -4.08 -2.00 34.92
N LEU A 686 -3.96 -2.08 36.24
CA LEU A 686 -3.24 -3.14 36.95
C LEU A 686 -4.12 -4.37 37.18
N PRO A 687 -3.53 -5.58 37.33
CA PRO A 687 -4.28 -6.78 37.69
C PRO A 687 -5.00 -6.58 39.03
N ALA A 688 -6.22 -7.10 39.14
CA ALA A 688 -6.96 -7.07 40.41
C ALA A 688 -6.13 -7.80 41.49
N GLN A 689 -5.85 -7.11 42.59
CA GLN A 689 -5.14 -7.66 43.74
C GLN A 689 -5.90 -8.81 44.37
#